data_c08e2136aff6a2985bfab3f794296f0d
#
_entry.id   c08e2136aff6a2985bfab3f794296f0d
#
_cell.length_a   1.000
_cell.length_b   1.000
_cell.length_c   1.000
_cell.angle_alpha   90.00
_cell.angle_beta   90.00
_cell.angle_gamma   90.00
#
_symmetry.space_group_name_H-M   'P 1'
#
loop_
_entity.id
_entity.type
_entity.pdbx_description
1 polymer ?
#
loop_
_entity_poly.entity_id
_entity_poly.type
_entity_poly.pdbx_seq_one_letter_code
_entity_poly.pdbx_strand_id
1 'polypeptide(L)'
;MMKQFQLNSYLFGGNAPYVEELYEAYLDNPASVPENWRSYFDALQNTPASDGTSANDVAHGPIVESFAQRAKANAFLPRVAGGAEESTARKQVFVQSLIDAYRFLGSQWANLDPLKRRERPPIPELEPAFYDFTEADMDQVFNANALYFGFEHASLRDIVKNLRDTYCGTIGAEYMYISDPEQKRWWKERLESIRSTPNFSSEKKKHILNRLTAAEGLERFLHTKYVGQKRFSLEGGESFIASMDEVVRHGGAKGVQEIVIGMAHRGRLNVLVNTLGKMPADLFAEFEGKHVDDLPAGDVKYHKGFSSDVATEGGPVHLSLAFNPSHLEIVNPVVEGSAKARMDRRGDDVGLQVLPVQIHGDAAFAGQGVVMETLNLAQTRGYGTHGTLHIVINNQIGFTTSDPRDSRSTLYCTDVVKMIEAPVLHVNGDDPEAVVLATQLAIDYRMQFHKDVVVDIICFRKLGHNEQDTPAVTQPLMYKTIARHPGTRALYAEKLVQQGVITAEQGDEFVKAYRKAMDEGHHTIDPVLSNYKSKYAVDWVPFLNRKWTDAADTAVPLAELKRLAERITTIPESFKLHPLVERVINDRRAMGRGEAPLDWGMGEHLAFASLVASGYAVRLTGQDSGRGTFTHRHAVLHDQNRERWNDGTYVPLQNVADGQAKFTVIDSVLSEEAVLGFEYGYSTAEPNTFVAWEGQFGDFVNGAQVVIDQFISSGEVKWGRVSGLTMLLPHGYEGQGPEHSSSRIERFLQLCADHNMQVVQPTTPAQIFHLMRRQMIRLFRKPLIVFTPKSLLRHKEAVSDLSELAKGSFQTVIGEVDDSIDPKKVKRVLACSGRVYFDLVAHRREAKSTDVAIIRVEQLYPFAHKQFEAEMKKYDNATEVVWVQDEPQNQGPWFYIEHHLKEGMKEGQKLAYSGRPASASPAVGYYAKHYEQQKALVEGAFGRLKGAAIVK
;
A
#
# COMPACT_ATOMS: atom_id res chain seq x y z
N MET A 1 -19.39 13.94 38.58
CA MET A 1 -18.27 13.92 37.63
C MET A 1 -17.43 15.19 37.63
N MET A 2 -17.94 16.37 37.26
CA MET A 2 -17.12 17.61 37.32
C MET A 2 -16.57 17.98 38.71
N LYS A 3 -17.30 17.78 39.79
CA LYS A 3 -16.79 18.00 41.16
C LYS A 3 -15.71 16.98 41.56
N GLN A 4 -15.79 15.73 41.08
CA GLN A 4 -14.73 14.73 41.31
C GLN A 4 -13.46 15.05 40.53
N PHE A 5 -13.57 15.58 39.33
CA PHE A 5 -12.42 16.05 38.55
C PHE A 5 -11.76 17.28 39.16
N GLN A 6 -12.53 18.18 39.77
CA GLN A 6 -11.98 19.35 40.49
C GLN A 6 -11.22 18.95 41.75
N LEU A 7 -11.64 17.88 42.44
CA LEU A 7 -10.95 17.38 43.65
C LEU A 7 -9.62 16.67 43.29
N ASN A 8 -9.46 16.15 42.07
CA ASN A 8 -8.26 15.43 41.66
C ASN A 8 -7.30 16.27 40.78
N SER A 9 -7.60 17.55 40.54
CA SER A 9 -6.77 18.38 39.62
C SER A 9 -5.34 18.64 40.15
N TYR A 10 -5.11 18.50 41.44
CA TYR A 10 -3.79 18.63 42.07
C TYR A 10 -2.88 17.41 41.89
N LEU A 11 -3.45 16.25 41.52
CA LEU A 11 -2.74 14.99 41.38
C LEU A 11 -2.17 14.78 39.95
N PHE A 12 -2.46 15.69 39.02
CA PHE A 12 -2.04 15.53 37.60
C PHE A 12 -1.04 16.63 37.20
N GLY A 13 0.02 16.24 36.55
CA GLY A 13 1.03 17.15 36.01
C GLY A 13 2.32 17.18 36.81
N GLY A 14 3.14 18.22 36.61
CA GLY A 14 4.46 18.36 37.20
C GLY A 14 4.52 18.42 38.74
N ASN A 15 3.38 18.56 39.41
CA ASN A 15 3.27 18.61 40.86
C ASN A 15 2.96 17.26 41.52
N ALA A 16 2.72 16.22 40.76
CA ALA A 16 2.37 14.89 41.30
C ALA A 16 3.39 14.37 42.35
N PRO A 17 4.70 14.40 42.09
CA PRO A 17 5.69 13.92 43.05
C PRO A 17 5.69 14.69 44.35
N TYR A 18 5.45 16.01 44.31
CA TYR A 18 5.37 16.85 45.48
C TYR A 18 4.12 16.55 46.33
N VAL A 19 3.00 16.30 45.69
CA VAL A 19 1.75 15.94 46.36
C VAL A 19 1.85 14.54 46.97
N GLU A 20 2.51 13.62 46.28
CA GLU A 20 2.76 12.26 46.77
C GLU A 20 3.68 12.26 48.00
N GLU A 21 4.73 13.06 48.01
CA GLU A 21 5.60 13.26 49.18
C GLU A 21 4.83 13.83 50.40
N LEU A 22 3.97 14.81 50.18
CA LEU A 22 3.10 15.34 51.22
C LEU A 22 2.08 14.32 51.72
N TYR A 23 1.56 13.48 50.85
CA TYR A 23 0.59 12.46 51.21
C TYR A 23 1.25 11.35 52.03
N GLU A 24 2.46 10.94 51.69
CA GLU A 24 3.25 9.98 52.46
C GLU A 24 3.56 10.56 53.87
N ALA A 25 3.96 11.82 53.96
CA ALA A 25 4.19 12.49 55.24
C ALA A 25 2.90 12.58 56.09
N TYR A 26 1.74 12.81 55.46
CA TYR A 26 0.44 12.78 56.10
C TYR A 26 0.08 11.38 56.62
N LEU A 27 0.30 10.34 55.84
CA LEU A 27 0.02 8.96 56.26
C LEU A 27 0.87 8.51 57.43
N ASP A 28 2.10 9.03 57.54
CA ASP A 28 3.02 8.76 58.65
C ASP A 28 2.64 9.57 59.88
N ASN A 29 2.34 10.87 59.73
CA ASN A 29 1.85 11.74 60.79
C ASN A 29 0.97 12.88 60.22
N PRO A 30 -0.36 12.82 60.35
CA PRO A 30 -1.26 13.87 59.87
C PRO A 30 -0.95 15.30 60.34
N ALA A 31 -0.23 15.46 61.43
CA ALA A 31 0.17 16.78 61.95
C ALA A 31 1.41 17.37 61.24
N SER A 32 2.10 16.57 60.39
CA SER A 32 3.31 17.00 59.68
C SER A 32 3.05 17.85 58.44
N VAL A 33 1.81 17.88 57.94
CA VAL A 33 1.44 18.64 56.74
C VAL A 33 0.59 19.87 57.08
N PRO A 34 0.63 20.92 56.23
CA PRO A 34 -0.21 22.12 56.39
C PRO A 34 -1.71 21.78 56.46
N GLU A 35 -2.48 22.56 57.18
CA GLU A 35 -3.90 22.30 57.53
C GLU A 35 -4.79 22.19 56.29
N ASN A 36 -4.51 22.94 55.23
CA ASN A 36 -5.20 22.83 53.95
C ASN A 36 -4.97 21.49 53.26
N TRP A 37 -3.77 20.94 53.35
CA TRP A 37 -3.44 19.62 52.82
C TRP A 37 -4.00 18.48 53.69
N ARG A 38 -3.97 18.68 55.01
CA ARG A 38 -4.57 17.72 55.95
C ARG A 38 -6.06 17.54 55.69
N SER A 39 -6.81 18.63 55.59
CA SER A 39 -8.24 18.58 55.28
C SER A 39 -8.55 17.93 53.96
N TYR A 40 -7.66 18.10 52.97
CA TYR A 40 -7.77 17.44 51.64
C TYR A 40 -7.52 15.95 51.73
N PHE A 41 -6.47 15.54 52.43
CA PHE A 41 -6.10 14.13 52.58
C PHE A 41 -7.08 13.39 53.51
N ASP A 42 -7.62 14.01 54.53
CA ASP A 42 -8.71 13.46 55.34
C ASP A 42 -9.95 13.14 54.48
N ALA A 43 -10.30 14.02 53.55
CA ALA A 43 -11.39 13.81 52.63
C ALA A 43 -11.09 12.67 51.62
N LEU A 44 -9.83 12.54 51.19
CA LEU A 44 -9.37 11.49 50.30
C LEU A 44 -9.44 10.10 50.95
N GLN A 45 -8.98 9.97 52.21
CA GLN A 45 -9.01 8.73 53.01
C GLN A 45 -10.44 8.25 53.27
N ASN A 46 -11.40 9.16 53.34
CA ASN A 46 -12.81 8.83 53.57
C ASN A 46 -13.60 8.56 52.28
N THR A 47 -12.94 8.54 51.11
CA THR A 47 -13.57 8.24 49.82
C THR A 47 -13.51 6.74 49.61
N PRO A 48 -14.65 6.03 49.41
CA PRO A 48 -14.64 4.59 49.12
C PRO A 48 -13.86 4.26 47.83
N ALA A 49 -13.05 3.20 47.85
CA ALA A 49 -12.38 2.70 46.63
C ALA A 49 -13.39 2.27 45.57
N SER A 50 -12.99 2.30 44.34
CA SER A 50 -13.85 1.96 43.16
C SER A 50 -14.42 0.53 43.20
N ASP A 51 -13.85 -0.34 44.03
CA ASP A 51 -14.30 -1.72 44.25
C ASP A 51 -15.24 -1.89 45.47
N GLY A 52 -15.60 -0.76 46.12
CA GLY A 52 -16.50 -0.74 47.29
C GLY A 52 -15.85 -1.16 48.60
N THR A 53 -14.52 -1.34 48.64
CA THR A 53 -13.80 -1.62 49.90
C THR A 53 -13.45 -0.32 50.64
N SER A 54 -13.48 -0.37 51.97
CA SER A 54 -13.12 0.76 52.84
C SER A 54 -11.76 0.54 53.53
N ALA A 55 -10.73 0.26 52.76
CA ALA A 55 -9.38 0.18 53.27
C ALA A 55 -8.74 1.57 53.26
N ASN A 56 -8.24 2.03 54.39
CA ASN A 56 -7.43 3.23 54.47
C ASN A 56 -6.05 2.95 53.84
N ASP A 57 -5.53 3.93 53.12
CA ASP A 57 -4.15 3.89 52.65
C ASP A 57 -3.16 3.85 53.80
N VAL A 58 -2.04 3.17 53.59
CA VAL A 58 -0.94 3.08 54.57
C VAL A 58 0.33 3.69 53.98
N ALA A 59 1.15 4.26 54.84
CA ALA A 59 2.42 4.86 54.44
C ALA A 59 3.34 3.83 53.79
N HIS A 60 3.86 4.11 52.59
CA HIS A 60 4.79 3.28 51.84
C HIS A 60 6.21 3.29 52.41
N GLY A 61 6.59 4.32 53.16
CA GLY A 61 7.92 4.44 53.75
C GLY A 61 8.39 3.19 54.50
N PRO A 62 7.63 2.60 55.43
CA PRO A 62 7.99 1.38 56.13
C PRO A 62 8.09 0.15 55.20
N ILE A 63 7.30 0.12 54.12
CA ILE A 63 7.32 -0.94 53.13
C ILE A 63 8.58 -0.84 52.28
N VAL A 64 8.93 0.35 51.80
CA VAL A 64 10.17 0.65 51.07
C VAL A 64 11.40 0.34 51.91
N GLU A 65 11.42 0.75 53.17
CA GLU A 65 12.49 0.37 54.12
C GLU A 65 12.59 -1.14 54.34
N SER A 66 11.46 -1.83 54.48
CA SER A 66 11.45 -3.29 54.58
C SER A 66 12.06 -3.95 53.36
N PHE A 67 11.74 -3.49 52.14
CA PHE A 67 12.36 -3.98 50.93
C PHE A 67 13.85 -3.63 50.81
N ALA A 68 14.24 -2.42 51.21
CA ALA A 68 15.64 -2.00 51.26
C ALA A 68 16.45 -2.81 52.28
N GLN A 69 15.87 -3.11 53.45
CA GLN A 69 16.49 -3.98 54.45
C GLN A 69 16.59 -5.44 53.95
N ARG A 70 15.54 -5.94 53.31
CA ARG A 70 15.58 -7.26 52.67
C ARG A 70 16.61 -7.35 51.57
N ALA A 71 16.73 -6.31 50.74
CA ALA A 71 17.75 -6.25 49.68
C ALA A 71 19.17 -6.23 50.28
N LYS A 72 19.39 -5.43 51.37
CA LYS A 72 20.65 -5.44 52.09
C LYS A 72 20.89 -6.77 52.81
N ALA A 73 19.90 -7.39 53.42
CA ALA A 73 20.00 -8.68 54.11
C ALA A 73 20.32 -9.81 53.06
N ASN A 74 19.69 -9.80 51.90
CA ASN A 74 20.03 -10.73 50.83
C ASN A 74 21.45 -10.53 50.28
N ALA A 75 22.00 -9.32 50.34
CA ALA A 75 23.39 -9.08 49.94
C ALA A 75 24.40 -9.63 50.96
N PHE A 76 23.99 -9.92 52.21
CA PHE A 76 24.77 -10.46 53.32
C PHE A 76 24.39 -11.87 53.76
N LEU A 77 23.36 -12.48 53.12
CA LEU A 77 23.17 -13.90 53.32
C LEU A 77 24.41 -14.61 52.76
N PRO A 78 25.15 -15.40 53.60
CA PRO A 78 26.19 -16.24 53.07
C PRO A 78 25.49 -17.11 52.01
N ARG A 79 26.02 -17.12 50.76
CA ARG A 79 25.61 -18.10 49.76
C ARG A 79 25.69 -19.46 50.49
N VAL A 80 24.54 -20.03 50.83
CA VAL A 80 24.53 -21.43 51.24
C VAL A 80 25.23 -22.11 50.10
N ALA A 81 26.35 -22.76 50.40
CA ALA A 81 27.04 -23.59 49.44
C ALA A 81 26.07 -24.70 49.11
N GLY A 82 25.22 -24.47 48.10
CA GLY A 82 24.40 -25.51 47.54
C GLY A 82 25.32 -26.63 47.12
N GLY A 83 24.94 -27.86 47.33
CA GLY A 83 25.74 -29.00 46.93
C GLY A 83 26.13 -28.88 45.46
N ALA A 84 27.15 -29.56 44.99
CA ALA A 84 27.65 -29.50 43.64
C ALA A 84 26.56 -29.67 42.58
N GLU A 85 25.49 -30.37 42.87
CA GLU A 85 24.29 -30.57 42.04
C GLU A 85 23.47 -29.26 41.87
N GLU A 86 23.29 -28.49 42.95
CA GLU A 86 22.52 -27.23 42.90
C GLU A 86 23.32 -26.15 42.13
N SER A 87 24.64 -26.10 42.27
CA SER A 87 25.53 -25.28 41.51
C SER A 87 25.50 -25.63 40.01
N THR A 88 25.51 -26.91 39.68
CA THR A 88 25.47 -27.39 38.30
C THR A 88 24.07 -27.08 37.66
N ALA A 89 23.00 -27.28 38.36
CA ALA A 89 21.64 -26.96 37.88
C ALA A 89 21.47 -25.44 37.58
N ARG A 90 21.99 -24.59 38.48
CA ARG A 90 22.02 -23.14 38.27
C ARG A 90 22.82 -22.74 37.04
N LYS A 91 24.02 -23.31 36.84
CA LYS A 91 24.86 -23.09 35.67
C LYS A 91 24.17 -23.53 34.39
N GLN A 92 23.40 -24.64 34.41
CA GLN A 92 22.63 -25.09 33.27
C GLN A 92 21.55 -24.07 32.86
N VAL A 93 20.88 -23.43 33.84
CA VAL A 93 19.91 -22.34 33.54
C VAL A 93 20.63 -21.15 32.90
N PHE A 94 21.83 -20.81 33.35
CA PHE A 94 22.62 -19.72 32.77
C PHE A 94 23.09 -20.04 31.35
N VAL A 95 23.43 -21.29 31.05
CA VAL A 95 23.72 -21.71 29.67
C VAL A 95 22.49 -21.50 28.78
N GLN A 96 21.28 -21.82 29.26
CA GLN A 96 20.05 -21.57 28.51
C GLN A 96 19.84 -20.07 28.28
N SER A 97 20.05 -19.24 29.30
CA SER A 97 19.94 -17.78 29.19
C SER A 97 20.93 -17.21 28.17
N LEU A 98 22.17 -17.73 28.16
CA LEU A 98 23.21 -17.36 27.19
C LEU A 98 22.81 -17.76 25.75
N ILE A 99 22.26 -18.97 25.57
CA ILE A 99 21.73 -19.42 24.26
C ILE A 99 20.65 -18.46 23.75
N ASP A 100 19.69 -18.12 24.61
CA ASP A 100 18.59 -17.24 24.23
C ASP A 100 19.07 -15.80 23.98
N ALA A 101 20.11 -15.33 24.70
CA ALA A 101 20.78 -14.06 24.43
C ALA A 101 21.41 -14.02 23.03
N TYR A 102 22.11 -15.07 22.61
CA TYR A 102 22.66 -15.15 21.25
C TYR A 102 21.57 -15.15 20.18
N ARG A 103 20.47 -15.88 20.39
CA ARG A 103 19.31 -15.92 19.48
C ARG A 103 18.65 -14.55 19.32
N PHE A 104 18.65 -13.74 20.38
CA PHE A 104 17.98 -12.44 20.40
C PHE A 104 18.90 -11.27 20.05
N LEU A 105 20.14 -11.28 20.51
CA LEU A 105 21.08 -10.17 20.41
C LEU A 105 22.24 -10.43 19.44
N GLY A 106 22.42 -11.67 19.00
CA GLY A 106 23.61 -12.06 18.19
C GLY A 106 23.74 -11.24 16.90
N SER A 107 22.62 -10.85 16.26
CA SER A 107 22.60 -10.00 15.07
C SER A 107 23.32 -8.66 15.31
N GLN A 108 23.24 -8.10 16.53
CA GLN A 108 23.87 -6.82 16.85
C GLN A 108 25.41 -6.91 16.91
N TRP A 109 25.94 -8.12 17.16
CA TRP A 109 27.39 -8.41 17.20
C TRP A 109 27.91 -9.03 15.90
N ALA A 110 27.03 -9.33 14.95
CA ALA A 110 27.40 -9.95 13.68
C ALA A 110 28.31 -9.06 12.82
N ASN A 111 29.13 -9.70 12.00
CA ASN A 111 30.08 -9.03 11.10
C ASN A 111 29.41 -8.62 9.80
N LEU A 112 28.56 -7.62 9.86
CA LEU A 112 27.66 -7.22 8.79
C LEU A 112 28.20 -6.10 7.89
N ASP A 113 29.10 -5.24 8.40
CA ASP A 113 29.58 -4.07 7.65
C ASP A 113 30.80 -4.40 6.80
N PRO A 114 30.69 -4.42 5.45
CA PRO A 114 31.84 -4.65 4.56
C PRO A 114 32.93 -3.59 4.70
N LEU A 115 32.59 -2.37 5.12
CA LEU A 115 33.55 -1.30 5.33
C LEU A 115 34.19 -1.33 6.73
N LYS A 116 33.73 -2.18 7.64
CA LYS A 116 34.19 -2.31 9.04
C LYS A 116 34.20 -0.97 9.80
N ARG A 117 33.26 -0.10 9.52
CA ARG A 117 33.14 1.23 10.12
C ARG A 117 32.24 1.25 11.34
N ARG A 118 31.31 0.29 11.40
CA ARG A 118 30.37 0.20 12.51
C ARG A 118 31.10 -0.29 13.75
N GLU A 119 31.15 0.54 14.79
CA GLU A 119 31.57 0.09 16.11
C GLU A 119 30.55 -0.95 16.61
N ARG A 120 31.06 -2.06 17.10
CA ARG A 120 30.27 -3.10 17.75
C ARG A 120 30.46 -2.95 19.26
N PRO A 121 29.50 -2.27 19.96
CA PRO A 121 29.61 -2.13 21.40
C PRO A 121 29.58 -3.52 22.04
N PRO A 122 30.33 -3.75 23.12
CA PRO A 122 30.26 -5.00 23.84
C PRO A 122 28.81 -5.21 24.34
N ILE A 123 28.31 -6.41 24.14
CA ILE A 123 26.99 -6.84 24.63
C ILE A 123 27.29 -7.82 25.77
N PRO A 124 27.13 -7.38 27.03
CA PRO A 124 27.49 -8.20 28.17
C PRO A 124 26.81 -9.57 28.19
N GLU A 125 25.56 -9.62 27.77
CA GLU A 125 24.72 -10.83 27.73
C GLU A 125 25.24 -11.91 26.75
N LEU A 126 26.14 -11.56 25.84
CA LEU A 126 26.76 -12.52 24.93
C LEU A 126 28.08 -13.10 25.51
N GLU A 127 28.53 -12.60 26.65
CA GLU A 127 29.75 -13.06 27.28
C GLU A 127 29.46 -14.00 28.46
N PRO A 128 30.11 -15.18 28.54
CA PRO A 128 29.93 -16.13 29.65
C PRO A 128 30.14 -15.51 31.04
N ALA A 129 31.04 -14.55 31.14
CA ALA A 129 31.32 -13.87 32.40
C ALA A 129 30.13 -13.09 32.99
N PHE A 130 29.19 -12.65 32.16
CA PHE A 130 27.94 -12.01 32.60
C PHE A 130 27.04 -12.97 33.43
N TYR A 131 27.20 -14.26 33.20
CA TYR A 131 26.44 -15.32 33.90
C TYR A 131 27.31 -16.00 34.99
N ASP A 132 28.32 -15.32 35.52
CA ASP A 132 29.23 -15.82 36.55
C ASP A 132 30.07 -17.06 36.11
N PHE A 133 30.20 -17.33 34.81
CA PHE A 133 31.13 -18.37 34.32
C PHE A 133 32.56 -17.86 34.35
N THR A 134 33.45 -18.73 34.81
CA THR A 134 34.91 -18.53 34.83
C THR A 134 35.59 -19.31 33.70
N GLU A 135 36.88 -19.06 33.45
CA GLU A 135 37.66 -19.84 32.47
C GLU A 135 37.68 -21.33 32.81
N ALA A 136 37.63 -21.70 34.12
CA ALA A 136 37.55 -23.09 34.55
C ALA A 136 36.20 -23.77 34.19
N ASP A 137 35.16 -22.99 33.96
CA ASP A 137 33.85 -23.51 33.58
C ASP A 137 33.74 -23.75 32.08
N MET A 138 34.60 -23.14 31.26
CA MET A 138 34.54 -23.22 29.81
C MET A 138 34.65 -24.65 29.27
N ASP A 139 35.36 -25.51 29.94
CA ASP A 139 35.55 -26.92 29.53
C ASP A 139 34.52 -27.86 30.23
N GLN A 140 33.67 -27.33 31.09
CA GLN A 140 32.60 -28.09 31.73
C GLN A 140 31.51 -28.42 30.68
N VAL A 141 31.03 -29.67 30.74
CA VAL A 141 29.99 -30.17 29.82
C VAL A 141 28.60 -29.87 30.35
N PHE A 142 27.75 -29.31 29.48
CA PHE A 142 26.36 -28.94 29.74
C PHE A 142 25.43 -29.66 28.79
N ASN A 143 24.16 -29.77 29.18
CA ASN A 143 23.10 -30.22 28.28
C ASN A 143 22.83 -29.16 27.22
N ALA A 144 22.89 -29.56 25.97
CA ALA A 144 22.71 -28.70 24.77
C ALA A 144 21.50 -29.09 23.93
N ASN A 145 20.55 -29.87 24.46
CA ASN A 145 19.37 -30.35 23.73
C ASN A 145 18.44 -29.21 23.21
N ALA A 146 18.61 -28.01 23.75
CA ALA A 146 17.90 -26.82 23.24
C ALA A 146 18.48 -26.28 21.93
N LEU A 147 19.62 -26.82 21.45
CA LEU A 147 20.36 -26.42 20.26
C LEU A 147 20.27 -27.51 19.17
N TYR A 148 20.28 -27.07 17.93
CA TYR A 148 20.24 -27.97 16.75
C TYR A 148 21.63 -28.21 16.13
N PHE A 149 22.68 -28.19 16.92
CA PHE A 149 24.07 -28.37 16.45
C PHE A 149 24.45 -29.84 16.22
N GLY A 150 23.60 -30.78 16.54
CA GLY A 150 23.83 -32.23 16.36
C GLY A 150 24.55 -32.93 17.52
N PHE A 151 24.59 -32.28 18.70
CA PHE A 151 25.10 -32.88 19.92
C PHE A 151 24.15 -32.60 21.09
N GLU A 152 23.99 -33.56 21.99
CA GLU A 152 23.12 -33.44 23.17
C GLU A 152 23.86 -32.83 24.36
N HIS A 153 25.15 -33.02 24.42
CA HIS A 153 26.02 -32.52 25.47
C HIS A 153 27.28 -31.92 24.84
N ALA A 154 27.73 -30.77 25.31
CA ALA A 154 28.94 -30.10 24.82
C ALA A 154 29.60 -29.25 25.90
N SER A 155 30.88 -28.95 25.74
CA SER A 155 31.56 -27.99 26.59
C SER A 155 30.96 -26.58 26.40
N LEU A 156 30.99 -25.75 27.44
CA LEU A 156 30.57 -24.35 27.31
C LEU A 156 31.33 -23.64 26.19
N ARG A 157 32.63 -23.92 26.05
CA ARG A 157 33.50 -23.41 25.00
C ARG A 157 32.95 -23.73 23.59
N ASP A 158 32.55 -25.00 23.38
CA ASP A 158 31.95 -25.42 22.09
C ASP A 158 30.58 -24.81 21.86
N ILE A 159 29.76 -24.73 22.90
CA ILE A 159 28.47 -24.06 22.83
C ILE A 159 28.62 -22.61 22.39
N VAL A 160 29.46 -21.84 23.08
CA VAL A 160 29.72 -20.42 22.74
C VAL A 160 30.32 -20.28 21.35
N LYS A 161 31.28 -21.13 20.98
CA LYS A 161 31.84 -21.10 19.62
C LYS A 161 30.77 -21.30 18.56
N ASN A 162 29.95 -22.34 18.69
CA ASN A 162 28.88 -22.62 17.70
C ASN A 162 27.81 -21.53 17.68
N LEU A 163 27.45 -20.94 18.83
CA LEU A 163 26.53 -19.80 18.88
C LEU A 163 27.11 -18.56 18.19
N ARG A 164 28.39 -18.25 18.40
CA ARG A 164 29.08 -17.15 17.70
C ARG A 164 29.14 -17.39 16.20
N ASP A 165 29.52 -18.61 15.78
CA ASP A 165 29.56 -18.98 14.37
C ASP A 165 28.19 -18.83 13.71
N THR A 166 27.12 -19.18 14.42
CA THR A 166 25.72 -19.13 13.92
C THR A 166 25.15 -17.71 13.85
N TYR A 167 25.29 -16.94 14.94
CA TYR A 167 24.54 -15.69 15.12
C TYR A 167 25.38 -14.41 14.98
N CYS A 168 26.72 -14.53 15.00
CA CYS A 168 27.62 -13.40 14.94
C CYS A 168 28.56 -13.44 13.72
N GLY A 169 28.32 -14.34 12.77
CA GLY A 169 29.07 -14.46 11.51
C GLY A 169 28.70 -13.34 10.52
N THR A 170 28.71 -13.65 9.24
CA THR A 170 28.30 -12.73 8.17
C THR A 170 26.79 -12.70 7.91
N ILE A 171 26.01 -13.50 8.65
CA ILE A 171 24.56 -13.47 8.75
C ILE A 171 24.17 -13.15 10.19
N GLY A 172 23.34 -12.15 10.38
CA GLY A 172 22.66 -11.83 11.63
C GLY A 172 21.14 -12.03 11.44
N ALA A 173 20.51 -12.82 12.31
CA ALA A 173 19.09 -13.14 12.17
C ALA A 173 18.26 -12.51 13.29
N GLU A 174 17.13 -11.91 12.93
CA GLU A 174 16.14 -11.39 13.86
C GLU A 174 14.80 -12.12 13.63
N TYR A 175 14.41 -12.98 14.59
CA TYR A 175 13.18 -13.77 14.51
C TYR A 175 12.56 -14.06 15.88
N MET A 176 13.25 -13.75 16.96
CA MET A 176 12.82 -14.13 18.31
C MET A 176 11.56 -13.38 18.78
N TYR A 177 11.23 -12.26 18.14
CA TYR A 177 9.99 -11.51 18.39
C TYR A 177 8.72 -12.14 17.76
N ILE A 178 8.88 -13.12 16.87
CA ILE A 178 7.75 -13.84 16.27
C ILE A 178 6.98 -14.54 17.40
N SER A 179 5.66 -14.38 17.43
CA SER A 179 4.81 -14.99 18.47
C SER A 179 4.61 -16.50 18.27
N ASP A 180 4.55 -16.94 17.02
CA ASP A 180 4.34 -18.32 16.62
C ASP A 180 5.55 -19.22 16.97
N PRO A 181 5.37 -20.24 17.85
CA PRO A 181 6.46 -21.12 18.27
C PRO A 181 6.99 -22.03 17.15
N GLU A 182 6.16 -22.39 16.16
CA GLU A 182 6.56 -23.25 15.05
C GLU A 182 7.52 -22.51 14.12
N GLN A 183 7.22 -21.26 13.79
CA GLN A 183 8.10 -20.40 13.00
C GLN A 183 9.44 -20.15 13.71
N LYS A 184 9.41 -19.86 15.02
CA LYS A 184 10.65 -19.71 15.80
C LYS A 184 11.51 -20.98 15.81
N ARG A 185 10.87 -22.14 15.99
CA ARG A 185 11.57 -23.44 15.96
C ARG A 185 12.19 -23.68 14.59
N TRP A 186 11.47 -23.41 13.50
CA TRP A 186 11.96 -23.56 12.14
C TRP A 186 13.24 -22.73 11.90
N TRP A 187 13.27 -21.47 12.36
CA TRP A 187 14.46 -20.63 12.25
C TRP A 187 15.64 -21.17 13.06
N LYS A 188 15.40 -21.57 14.32
CA LYS A 188 16.43 -22.19 15.16
C LYS A 188 17.06 -23.42 14.48
N GLU A 189 16.21 -24.33 14.03
CA GLU A 189 16.63 -25.55 13.35
C GLU A 189 17.45 -25.23 12.09
N ARG A 190 16.96 -24.36 11.22
CA ARG A 190 17.63 -24.02 9.96
C ARG A 190 18.96 -23.32 10.16
N LEU A 191 19.04 -22.37 11.07
CA LEU A 191 20.26 -21.60 11.30
C LEU A 191 21.33 -22.42 12.06
N GLU A 192 20.92 -23.10 13.12
CA GLU A 192 21.82 -23.80 14.02
C GLU A 192 22.38 -25.10 13.39
N SER A 193 21.58 -25.87 12.65
CA SER A 193 22.05 -27.10 12.01
C SER A 193 23.21 -26.89 11.02
N ILE A 194 23.23 -25.76 10.36
CA ILE A 194 24.29 -25.40 9.40
C ILE A 194 25.24 -24.31 9.92
N ARG A 195 25.02 -23.81 11.15
CA ARG A 195 25.78 -22.69 11.75
C ARG A 195 25.81 -21.43 10.87
N SER A 196 24.68 -21.13 10.25
CA SER A 196 24.53 -20.04 9.27
C SER A 196 25.65 -19.99 8.22
N THR A 197 26.27 -21.13 7.92
CA THR A 197 27.42 -21.25 7.03
C THR A 197 27.03 -21.99 5.77
N PRO A 198 27.16 -21.38 4.58
CA PRO A 198 26.84 -22.01 3.31
C PRO A 198 27.83 -23.14 2.98
N ASN A 199 27.30 -24.24 2.42
CA ASN A 199 28.10 -25.35 1.91
C ASN A 199 27.71 -25.64 0.45
N PHE A 200 28.17 -24.75 -0.45
CA PHE A 200 27.86 -24.86 -1.88
C PHE A 200 28.91 -25.67 -2.64
N SER A 201 28.45 -26.34 -3.72
CA SER A 201 29.35 -27.03 -4.67
C SER A 201 30.25 -26.05 -5.40
N SER A 202 31.34 -26.54 -5.96
CA SER A 202 32.26 -25.75 -6.77
C SER A 202 31.56 -25.09 -7.97
N GLU A 203 30.59 -25.77 -8.58
CA GLU A 203 29.79 -25.26 -9.69
C GLU A 203 28.92 -24.08 -9.24
N LYS A 204 28.24 -24.20 -8.09
CA LYS A 204 27.42 -23.09 -7.51
C LYS A 204 28.31 -21.90 -7.17
N LYS A 205 29.48 -22.11 -6.59
CA LYS A 205 30.45 -21.05 -6.28
C LYS A 205 30.93 -20.31 -7.54
N LYS A 206 31.25 -21.06 -8.61
CA LYS A 206 31.61 -20.48 -9.92
C LYS A 206 30.43 -19.71 -10.53
N HIS A 207 29.22 -20.22 -10.40
CA HIS A 207 28.01 -19.51 -10.84
C HIS A 207 27.80 -18.18 -10.09
N ILE A 208 27.96 -18.17 -8.76
CA ILE A 208 27.91 -16.94 -7.96
C ILE A 208 28.95 -15.92 -8.44
N LEU A 209 30.20 -16.36 -8.68
CA LEU A 209 31.25 -15.49 -9.21
C LEU A 209 30.87 -14.93 -10.58
N ASN A 210 30.28 -15.75 -11.44
CA ASN A 210 29.80 -15.29 -12.75
C ASN A 210 28.72 -14.20 -12.61
N ARG A 211 27.77 -14.33 -11.66
CA ARG A 211 26.75 -13.29 -11.42
C ARG A 211 27.36 -11.99 -10.89
N LEU A 212 28.34 -12.08 -9.98
CA LEU A 212 29.09 -10.91 -9.52
C LEU A 212 29.87 -10.24 -10.65
N THR A 213 30.47 -11.06 -11.53
CA THR A 213 31.20 -10.56 -12.70
C THR A 213 30.27 -9.85 -13.67
N ALA A 214 29.05 -10.36 -13.86
CA ALA A 214 28.05 -9.71 -14.68
C ALA A 214 27.59 -8.38 -14.07
N ALA A 215 27.34 -8.35 -12.76
CA ALA A 215 26.95 -7.16 -12.04
C ALA A 215 28.00 -6.03 -12.14
N GLU A 216 29.22 -6.32 -11.75
CA GLU A 216 30.36 -5.38 -11.84
C GLU A 216 30.69 -4.98 -13.28
N GLY A 217 30.65 -5.96 -14.19
CA GLY A 217 30.99 -5.78 -15.60
C GLY A 217 30.07 -4.80 -16.32
N LEU A 218 28.76 -4.87 -16.08
CA LEU A 218 27.81 -3.92 -16.65
C LEU A 218 28.06 -2.50 -16.12
N GLU A 219 28.25 -2.36 -14.82
CA GLU A 219 28.50 -1.04 -14.22
C GLU A 219 29.77 -0.38 -14.78
N ARG A 220 30.87 -1.15 -14.89
CA ARG A 220 32.11 -0.68 -15.48
C ARG A 220 31.96 -0.34 -16.97
N PHE A 221 31.19 -1.13 -17.71
CA PHE A 221 30.92 -0.87 -19.11
C PHE A 221 30.19 0.45 -19.29
N LEU A 222 29.12 0.65 -18.54
CA LEU A 222 28.32 1.88 -18.59
C LEU A 222 29.11 3.10 -18.11
N HIS A 223 29.95 2.94 -17.08
CA HIS A 223 30.80 4.00 -16.58
C HIS A 223 31.78 4.49 -17.63
N THR A 224 32.37 3.54 -18.39
CA THR A 224 33.37 3.86 -19.42
C THR A 224 32.74 4.46 -20.67
N LYS A 225 31.61 3.90 -21.12
CA LYS A 225 30.98 4.29 -22.40
C LYS A 225 30.09 5.52 -22.28
N TYR A 226 29.41 5.71 -21.14
CA TYR A 226 28.41 6.76 -20.91
C TYR A 226 28.76 7.59 -19.68
N VAL A 227 29.91 8.26 -19.72
CA VAL A 227 30.46 9.04 -18.61
C VAL A 227 29.49 10.09 -18.11
N GLY A 228 29.25 10.15 -16.80
CA GLY A 228 28.42 11.17 -16.14
C GLY A 228 26.90 11.04 -16.37
N GLN A 229 26.43 10.06 -17.13
CA GLN A 229 25.02 9.84 -17.28
C GLN A 229 24.44 9.12 -16.05
N LYS A 230 23.29 9.59 -15.54
CA LYS A 230 22.62 8.99 -14.39
C LYS A 230 22.17 7.55 -14.72
N ARG A 231 22.53 6.61 -13.86
CA ARG A 231 22.19 5.22 -13.92
C ARG A 231 21.91 4.57 -12.55
N PHE A 232 22.25 5.28 -11.46
CA PHE A 232 22.16 4.80 -10.07
C PHE A 232 22.89 3.45 -9.89
N SER A 233 24.20 3.51 -10.04
CA SER A 233 25.11 2.36 -10.02
C SER A 233 24.91 1.44 -8.83
N LEU A 234 25.01 0.12 -9.10
CA LEU A 234 24.98 -0.94 -8.08
C LEU A 234 26.35 -1.20 -7.47
N GLU A 235 27.44 -0.57 -7.94
CA GLU A 235 28.79 -0.83 -7.47
C GLU A 235 28.89 -0.72 -5.94
N GLY A 236 29.39 -1.78 -5.32
CA GLY A 236 29.44 -1.99 -3.87
C GLY A 236 28.29 -2.84 -3.31
N GLY A 237 27.30 -3.18 -4.13
CA GLY A 237 26.16 -4.04 -3.80
C GLY A 237 25.95 -5.19 -4.79
N GLU A 238 27.00 -5.65 -5.46
CA GLU A 238 26.96 -6.62 -6.56
C GLU A 238 26.34 -7.97 -6.15
N SER A 239 26.44 -8.36 -4.89
CA SER A 239 25.85 -9.59 -4.34
C SER A 239 24.32 -9.62 -4.46
N PHE A 240 23.67 -8.46 -4.60
CA PHE A 240 22.23 -8.35 -4.88
C PHE A 240 21.85 -9.08 -6.18
N ILE A 241 22.69 -9.05 -7.22
CA ILE A 241 22.39 -9.77 -8.47
C ILE A 241 22.50 -11.29 -8.29
N ALA A 242 23.41 -11.77 -7.45
CA ALA A 242 23.46 -13.18 -7.07
C ALA A 242 22.22 -13.60 -6.26
N SER A 243 21.74 -12.72 -5.37
CA SER A 243 20.46 -12.90 -4.65
C SER A 243 19.28 -13.00 -5.63
N MET A 244 19.17 -12.08 -6.59
CA MET A 244 18.07 -12.08 -7.57
C MET A 244 18.11 -13.31 -8.49
N ASP A 245 19.29 -13.75 -8.91
CA ASP A 245 19.45 -15.03 -9.64
C ASP A 245 18.92 -16.20 -8.81
N GLU A 246 19.22 -16.20 -7.51
CA GLU A 246 18.74 -17.23 -6.59
C GLU A 246 17.23 -17.16 -6.36
N VAL A 247 16.65 -15.95 -6.28
CA VAL A 247 15.20 -15.77 -6.21
C VAL A 247 14.52 -16.48 -7.39
N VAL A 248 15.05 -16.32 -8.59
CA VAL A 248 14.47 -16.94 -9.79
C VAL A 248 14.67 -18.45 -9.77
N ARG A 249 15.91 -18.93 -9.54
CA ARG A 249 16.25 -20.36 -9.62
C ARG A 249 15.63 -21.17 -8.49
N HIS A 250 15.85 -20.74 -7.26
CA HIS A 250 15.34 -21.44 -6.09
C HIS A 250 13.81 -21.34 -5.99
N GLY A 251 13.24 -20.14 -6.27
CA GLY A 251 11.79 -19.97 -6.34
C GLY A 251 11.16 -20.87 -7.40
N GLY A 252 11.73 -20.93 -8.61
CA GLY A 252 11.27 -21.82 -9.66
C GLY A 252 11.34 -23.30 -9.25
N ALA A 253 12.44 -23.73 -8.63
CA ALA A 253 12.58 -25.11 -8.11
C ALA A 253 11.54 -25.42 -7.01
N LYS A 254 11.05 -24.42 -6.28
CA LYS A 254 9.96 -24.55 -5.28
C LYS A 254 8.55 -24.45 -5.89
N GLY A 255 8.41 -24.27 -7.19
CA GLY A 255 7.11 -24.24 -7.88
C GLY A 255 6.58 -22.85 -8.20
N VAL A 256 7.32 -21.80 -7.94
CA VAL A 256 6.98 -20.44 -8.37
C VAL A 256 6.99 -20.40 -9.90
N GLN A 257 5.92 -19.86 -10.49
CA GLN A 257 5.76 -19.74 -11.95
C GLN A 257 5.77 -18.28 -12.41
N GLU A 258 5.57 -17.35 -11.50
CA GLU A 258 5.57 -15.92 -11.82
C GLU A 258 6.14 -15.11 -10.65
N ILE A 259 7.04 -14.17 -10.95
CA ILE A 259 7.65 -13.27 -9.99
C ILE A 259 7.32 -11.84 -10.39
N VAL A 260 6.65 -11.11 -9.50
CA VAL A 260 6.29 -9.70 -9.70
C VAL A 260 7.22 -8.85 -8.87
N ILE A 261 8.02 -8.02 -9.54
CA ILE A 261 9.13 -7.29 -8.91
C ILE A 261 8.81 -5.79 -8.86
N GLY A 262 8.93 -5.20 -7.68
CA GLY A 262 9.00 -3.76 -7.46
C GLY A 262 10.37 -3.36 -6.96
N MET A 263 10.92 -2.26 -7.48
CA MET A 263 12.23 -1.79 -7.00
C MET A 263 12.45 -0.31 -7.25
N ALA A 264 13.30 0.29 -6.41
CA ALA A 264 13.84 1.62 -6.61
C ALA A 264 14.86 1.67 -7.77
N HIS A 265 15.55 2.80 -7.91
CA HIS A 265 16.45 3.06 -9.06
C HIS A 265 17.77 2.28 -8.98
N ARG A 266 18.35 2.14 -7.77
CA ARG A 266 19.69 1.57 -7.59
C ARG A 266 19.73 0.12 -8.01
N GLY A 267 20.63 -0.17 -8.98
CA GLY A 267 20.77 -1.51 -9.53
C GLY A 267 19.69 -1.90 -10.53
N ARG A 268 18.71 -1.04 -10.83
CA ARG A 268 17.60 -1.38 -11.72
C ARG A 268 18.07 -1.75 -13.14
N LEU A 269 18.99 -0.99 -13.71
CA LEU A 269 19.55 -1.32 -15.03
C LEU A 269 20.28 -2.65 -15.02
N ASN A 270 20.92 -2.99 -13.90
CA ASN A 270 21.59 -4.27 -13.70
C ASN A 270 20.57 -5.41 -13.63
N VAL A 271 19.46 -5.24 -12.91
CA VAL A 271 18.35 -6.22 -12.89
C VAL A 271 17.73 -6.40 -14.27
N LEU A 272 17.49 -5.32 -15.02
CA LEU A 272 16.96 -5.39 -16.38
C LEU A 272 17.81 -6.30 -17.28
N VAL A 273 19.13 -6.13 -17.24
CA VAL A 273 20.06 -6.91 -18.08
C VAL A 273 20.39 -8.26 -17.48
N ASN A 274 20.83 -8.32 -16.20
CA ASN A 274 21.42 -9.49 -15.59
C ASN A 274 20.46 -10.38 -14.80
N THR A 275 19.17 -9.98 -14.69
CA THR A 275 18.11 -10.82 -14.09
C THR A 275 16.97 -11.09 -15.08
N LEU A 276 16.50 -10.05 -15.77
CA LEU A 276 15.39 -10.21 -16.72
C LEU A 276 15.81 -10.46 -18.17
N GLY A 277 17.09 -10.28 -18.53
CA GLY A 277 17.58 -10.53 -19.87
C GLY A 277 17.17 -9.50 -20.92
N LYS A 278 16.96 -8.23 -20.51
CA LYS A 278 16.82 -7.15 -21.49
C LYS A 278 18.11 -7.06 -22.32
N MET A 279 17.96 -6.96 -23.64
CA MET A 279 19.13 -6.85 -24.51
C MET A 279 19.94 -5.58 -24.17
N PRO A 280 21.25 -5.70 -23.89
CA PRO A 280 22.10 -4.54 -23.67
C PRO A 280 22.08 -3.52 -24.81
N ALA A 281 21.94 -3.98 -26.06
CA ALA A 281 21.81 -3.12 -27.22
C ALA A 281 20.63 -2.14 -27.10
N ASP A 282 19.47 -2.60 -26.59
CA ASP A 282 18.29 -1.76 -26.39
C ASP A 282 18.53 -0.72 -25.28
N LEU A 283 19.16 -1.17 -24.18
CA LEU A 283 19.55 -0.27 -23.09
C LEU A 283 20.55 0.81 -23.58
N PHE A 284 21.52 0.43 -24.38
CA PHE A 284 22.52 1.36 -24.93
C PHE A 284 21.87 2.38 -25.86
N ALA A 285 20.90 1.97 -26.68
CA ALA A 285 20.13 2.89 -27.52
C ALA A 285 19.41 3.98 -26.68
N GLU A 286 18.89 3.63 -25.51
CA GLU A 286 18.30 4.61 -24.58
C GLU A 286 19.35 5.59 -24.02
N PHE A 287 20.58 5.12 -23.71
CA PHE A 287 21.68 6.01 -23.32
C PHE A 287 22.11 6.96 -24.44
N GLU A 288 21.95 6.55 -25.70
CA GLU A 288 22.26 7.35 -26.88
C GLU A 288 21.11 8.30 -27.28
N GLY A 289 20.02 8.33 -26.47
CA GLY A 289 18.88 9.20 -26.72
C GLY A 289 17.98 8.73 -27.87
N LYS A 290 18.09 7.48 -28.29
CA LYS A 290 17.18 6.87 -29.26
C LYS A 290 15.89 6.48 -28.56
N HIS A 291 14.75 6.84 -29.15
CA HIS A 291 13.45 6.40 -28.65
C HIS A 291 13.23 4.92 -29.03
N VAL A 292 13.15 4.07 -28.00
CA VAL A 292 12.88 2.64 -28.16
C VAL A 292 11.37 2.37 -28.11
N ASP A 293 10.61 3.25 -27.44
CA ASP A 293 9.16 3.13 -27.25
C ASP A 293 8.44 4.25 -28.01
N ASP A 294 7.35 3.93 -28.69
CA ASP A 294 6.47 4.90 -29.38
C ASP A 294 5.39 5.42 -28.39
N LEU A 295 5.85 5.96 -27.25
CA LEU A 295 4.98 6.52 -26.22
C LEU A 295 4.93 8.05 -26.32
N PRO A 296 3.76 8.68 -26.09
CA PRO A 296 3.60 10.14 -26.21
C PRO A 296 4.55 10.94 -25.31
N ALA A 297 4.75 10.52 -24.08
CA ALA A 297 5.66 11.17 -23.14
C ALA A 297 6.93 10.34 -22.89
N GLY A 298 6.79 9.03 -22.75
CA GLY A 298 7.86 8.15 -22.30
C GLY A 298 8.35 8.45 -20.88
N ASP A 299 9.40 7.77 -20.45
CA ASP A 299 10.03 7.98 -19.14
C ASP A 299 11.54 7.70 -19.20
N VAL A 300 12.25 8.10 -18.16
CA VAL A 300 13.70 7.86 -18.05
C VAL A 300 14.02 6.37 -17.91
N LYS A 301 15.16 5.95 -18.41
CA LYS A 301 15.58 4.54 -18.48
C LYS A 301 15.53 3.78 -17.15
N TYR A 302 15.80 4.45 -16.04
CA TYR A 302 15.80 3.81 -14.70
C TYR A 302 14.41 3.78 -14.02
N HIS A 303 13.34 4.14 -14.75
CA HIS A 303 11.94 3.92 -14.35
C HIS A 303 11.27 2.79 -15.14
N LYS A 304 11.88 2.35 -16.25
CA LYS A 304 11.26 1.39 -17.15
C LYS A 304 11.07 0.02 -16.51
N GLY A 305 9.93 -0.58 -16.79
CA GLY A 305 9.62 -1.96 -16.51
C GLY A 305 10.06 -2.88 -17.64
N PHE A 306 10.01 -4.17 -17.40
CA PHE A 306 10.30 -5.21 -18.38
C PHE A 306 9.70 -6.53 -17.92
N SER A 307 9.41 -7.42 -18.86
CA SER A 307 9.03 -8.80 -18.52
C SER A 307 9.69 -9.79 -19.48
N SER A 308 9.97 -10.96 -18.94
CA SER A 308 10.58 -12.07 -19.68
C SER A 308 10.23 -13.39 -19.04
N ASP A 309 10.44 -14.47 -19.80
CA ASP A 309 10.28 -15.84 -19.33
C ASP A 309 11.66 -16.49 -19.24
N VAL A 310 11.96 -17.10 -18.11
CA VAL A 310 13.26 -17.74 -17.82
C VAL A 310 13.02 -19.20 -17.46
N ALA A 311 13.82 -20.10 -18.02
CA ALA A 311 13.76 -21.51 -17.65
C ALA A 311 14.48 -21.76 -16.31
N THR A 312 13.86 -22.56 -15.46
CA THR A 312 14.43 -23.04 -14.20
C THR A 312 14.27 -24.56 -14.09
N GLU A 313 14.87 -25.16 -13.09
CA GLU A 313 14.72 -26.60 -12.83
C GLU A 313 13.27 -27.00 -12.58
N GLY A 314 12.45 -26.11 -12.01
CA GLY A 314 11.03 -26.31 -11.78
C GLY A 314 10.13 -25.95 -12.95
N GLY A 315 10.69 -25.51 -14.07
CA GLY A 315 9.97 -25.09 -15.27
C GLY A 315 10.11 -23.60 -15.56
N PRO A 316 9.35 -23.07 -16.54
CA PRO A 316 9.36 -21.66 -16.89
C PRO A 316 8.85 -20.77 -15.76
N VAL A 317 9.55 -19.67 -15.51
CA VAL A 317 9.15 -18.60 -14.57
C VAL A 317 9.01 -17.30 -15.34
N HIS A 318 7.84 -16.69 -15.27
CA HIS A 318 7.60 -15.36 -15.80
C HIS A 318 8.07 -14.29 -14.82
N LEU A 319 8.96 -13.41 -15.25
CA LEU A 319 9.47 -12.29 -14.48
C LEU A 319 8.81 -11.01 -14.96
N SER A 320 8.28 -10.21 -14.06
CA SER A 320 7.64 -8.93 -14.37
C SER A 320 8.16 -7.85 -13.43
N LEU A 321 8.99 -6.94 -13.95
CA LEU A 321 9.44 -5.75 -13.24
C LEU A 321 8.47 -4.60 -13.49
N ALA A 322 7.83 -4.12 -12.44
CA ALA A 322 6.90 -3.00 -12.52
C ALA A 322 7.62 -1.70 -12.93
N PHE A 323 6.93 -0.81 -13.65
CA PHE A 323 7.37 0.56 -13.81
C PHE A 323 7.37 1.30 -12.47
N ASN A 324 8.26 2.26 -12.31
CA ASN A 324 8.45 2.96 -11.06
C ASN A 324 8.66 4.46 -11.29
N PRO A 325 7.96 5.36 -10.58
CA PRO A 325 8.29 6.78 -10.60
C PRO A 325 9.50 7.08 -9.69
N SER A 326 9.92 8.34 -9.63
CA SER A 326 10.97 8.77 -8.69
C SER A 326 10.56 8.75 -7.21
N HIS A 327 9.28 8.62 -6.93
CA HIS A 327 8.73 8.55 -5.57
C HIS A 327 9.01 7.16 -5.01
N LEU A 328 9.98 7.08 -4.09
CA LEU A 328 10.45 5.81 -3.54
C LEU A 328 9.34 5.11 -2.75
N GLU A 329 9.28 3.79 -2.87
CA GLU A 329 8.38 2.86 -2.18
C GLU A 329 6.91 2.88 -2.64
N ILE A 330 6.48 3.90 -3.41
CA ILE A 330 5.07 3.98 -3.85
C ILE A 330 4.66 2.83 -4.79
N VAL A 331 5.62 2.15 -5.41
CA VAL A 331 5.38 0.97 -6.25
C VAL A 331 5.01 -0.27 -5.43
N ASN A 332 5.30 -0.30 -4.12
CA ASN A 332 5.10 -1.47 -3.29
C ASN A 332 3.66 -1.99 -3.32
N PRO A 333 2.63 -1.20 -2.98
CA PRO A 333 1.25 -1.67 -3.06
C PRO A 333 0.80 -2.00 -4.49
N VAL A 334 1.37 -1.34 -5.50
CA VAL A 334 1.09 -1.63 -6.92
C VAL A 334 1.54 -3.05 -7.29
N VAL A 335 2.70 -3.46 -6.80
CA VAL A 335 3.23 -4.83 -6.97
C VAL A 335 2.34 -5.85 -6.27
N GLU A 336 1.92 -5.57 -5.03
CA GLU A 336 1.02 -6.46 -4.28
C GLU A 336 -0.31 -6.64 -5.01
N GLY A 337 -0.92 -5.56 -5.48
CA GLY A 337 -2.16 -5.62 -6.26
C GLY A 337 -2.01 -6.39 -7.57
N SER A 338 -0.91 -6.17 -8.27
CA SER A 338 -0.57 -6.89 -9.49
C SER A 338 -0.35 -8.39 -9.25
N ALA A 339 0.33 -8.76 -8.15
CA ALA A 339 0.52 -10.15 -7.75
C ALA A 339 -0.81 -10.81 -7.37
N LYS A 340 -1.66 -10.10 -6.61
CA LYS A 340 -2.99 -10.60 -6.21
C LYS A 340 -3.88 -10.90 -7.41
N ALA A 341 -3.91 -10.01 -8.40
CA ALA A 341 -4.68 -10.23 -9.64
C ALA A 341 -4.22 -11.50 -10.39
N ARG A 342 -2.92 -11.75 -10.40
CA ARG A 342 -2.33 -12.96 -11.01
C ARG A 342 -2.65 -14.23 -10.22
N MET A 343 -2.63 -14.15 -8.89
CA MET A 343 -3.06 -15.26 -8.00
C MET A 343 -4.54 -15.58 -8.23
N ASP A 344 -5.41 -14.57 -8.21
CA ASP A 344 -6.85 -14.75 -8.42
C ASP A 344 -7.16 -15.38 -9.80
N ARG A 345 -6.46 -14.95 -10.87
CA ARG A 345 -6.60 -15.54 -12.22
C ARG A 345 -6.18 -17.00 -12.29
N ARG A 346 -5.18 -17.39 -11.48
CA ARG A 346 -4.67 -18.78 -11.43
C ARG A 346 -5.48 -19.68 -10.51
N GLY A 347 -6.28 -19.12 -9.61
CA GLY A 347 -6.83 -19.84 -8.48
C GLY A 347 -5.73 -20.27 -7.49
N ASP A 348 -4.69 -19.45 -7.34
CA ASP A 348 -3.58 -19.68 -6.41
C ASP A 348 -3.95 -19.13 -5.02
N ASP A 349 -4.86 -19.83 -4.37
CA ASP A 349 -5.43 -19.41 -3.08
C ASP A 349 -4.44 -19.54 -1.90
N VAL A 350 -3.29 -20.14 -2.13
CA VAL A 350 -2.23 -20.34 -1.12
C VAL A 350 -0.90 -19.65 -1.48
N GLY A 351 -0.82 -18.98 -2.63
CA GLY A 351 0.32 -18.19 -3.03
C GLY A 351 1.59 -18.97 -3.39
N LEU A 352 1.46 -20.19 -3.91
CA LEU A 352 2.61 -21.02 -4.26
C LEU A 352 3.16 -20.74 -5.67
N GLN A 353 2.34 -20.17 -6.57
CA GLN A 353 2.70 -19.97 -7.96
C GLN A 353 3.17 -18.55 -8.28
N VAL A 354 2.74 -17.55 -7.48
CA VAL A 354 3.09 -16.16 -7.69
C VAL A 354 3.84 -15.62 -6.47
N LEU A 355 5.03 -15.06 -6.71
CA LEU A 355 5.88 -14.48 -5.67
C LEU A 355 6.04 -12.98 -5.90
N PRO A 356 5.50 -12.12 -5.04
CA PRO A 356 5.88 -10.72 -5.01
C PRO A 356 7.27 -10.55 -4.39
N VAL A 357 8.08 -9.70 -5.03
CA VAL A 357 9.43 -9.34 -4.57
C VAL A 357 9.55 -7.82 -4.56
N GLN A 358 9.88 -7.27 -3.42
CA GLN A 358 10.07 -5.83 -3.26
C GLN A 358 11.50 -5.51 -2.87
N ILE A 359 12.13 -4.60 -3.62
CA ILE A 359 13.54 -4.24 -3.45
C ILE A 359 13.62 -2.78 -3.02
N HIS A 360 14.20 -2.56 -1.85
CA HIS A 360 14.19 -1.30 -1.12
C HIS A 360 15.58 -0.69 -1.00
N GLY A 361 15.63 0.65 -0.82
CA GLY A 361 16.77 1.31 -0.22
C GLY A 361 16.56 1.48 1.28
N ASP A 362 17.62 1.37 2.09
CA ASP A 362 17.55 1.39 3.55
C ASP A 362 16.83 2.62 4.14
N ALA A 363 17.15 3.80 3.64
CA ALA A 363 16.54 5.04 4.14
C ALA A 363 15.06 5.18 3.75
N ALA A 364 14.69 4.77 2.54
CA ALA A 364 13.31 4.81 2.08
C ALA A 364 12.44 3.77 2.79
N PHE A 365 12.96 2.57 2.98
CA PHE A 365 12.27 1.49 3.68
C PHE A 365 11.91 1.88 5.12
N ALA A 366 12.84 2.53 5.83
CA ALA A 366 12.57 3.02 7.19
C ALA A 366 11.68 4.27 7.23
N GLY A 367 11.72 5.13 6.20
CA GLY A 367 11.18 6.50 6.28
C GLY A 367 9.87 6.74 5.55
N GLN A 368 9.52 5.95 4.54
CA GLN A 368 8.31 6.17 3.74
C GLN A 368 7.09 5.48 4.36
N GLY A 369 6.05 6.26 4.69
CA GLY A 369 4.85 5.76 5.36
C GLY A 369 4.11 4.66 4.57
N VAL A 370 4.15 4.70 3.24
CA VAL A 370 3.54 3.68 2.37
C VAL A 370 4.11 2.28 2.60
N VAL A 371 5.34 2.15 3.12
CA VAL A 371 5.92 0.86 3.52
C VAL A 371 5.08 0.25 4.64
N MET A 372 4.81 1.01 5.72
CA MET A 372 3.99 0.53 6.84
C MET A 372 2.56 0.21 6.39
N GLU A 373 1.98 1.03 5.53
CA GLU A 373 0.64 0.79 4.97
C GLU A 373 0.61 -0.51 4.16
N THR A 374 1.62 -0.74 3.30
CA THR A 374 1.74 -1.98 2.50
C THR A 374 1.93 -3.20 3.39
N LEU A 375 2.80 -3.13 4.39
CA LEU A 375 2.98 -4.21 5.37
C LEU A 375 1.68 -4.55 6.09
N ASN A 376 0.85 -3.54 6.43
CA ASN A 376 -0.43 -3.78 7.07
C ASN A 376 -1.44 -4.51 6.16
N LEU A 377 -1.27 -4.49 4.85
CA LEU A 377 -2.09 -5.27 3.91
C LEU A 377 -1.74 -6.76 3.91
N ALA A 378 -0.50 -7.13 4.24
CA ALA A 378 0.14 -8.41 3.93
C ALA A 378 -0.65 -9.67 4.32
N GLN A 379 -1.36 -9.66 5.46
CA GLN A 379 -2.13 -10.80 5.97
C GLN A 379 -3.64 -10.53 6.05
N THR A 380 -4.11 -9.42 5.48
CA THR A 380 -5.53 -9.09 5.49
C THR A 380 -6.28 -9.86 4.40
N ARG A 381 -7.53 -10.22 4.68
CA ARG A 381 -8.34 -11.11 3.84
C ARG A 381 -8.48 -10.66 2.38
N GLY A 382 -8.57 -9.36 2.13
CA GLY A 382 -8.79 -8.83 0.78
C GLY A 382 -7.53 -8.53 -0.01
N TYR A 383 -6.38 -8.46 0.66
CA TYR A 383 -5.14 -7.92 0.10
C TYR A 383 -3.96 -8.88 0.21
N GLY A 384 -4.01 -9.85 1.10
CA GLY A 384 -2.90 -10.78 1.34
C GLY A 384 -2.44 -11.50 0.08
N THR A 385 -1.13 -11.51 -0.13
CA THR A 385 -0.42 -12.16 -1.24
C THR A 385 0.36 -13.39 -0.77
N HIS A 386 0.04 -13.87 0.43
CA HIS A 386 0.69 -15.04 1.03
C HIS A 386 2.19 -14.89 1.21
N GLY A 387 2.61 -13.68 1.59
CA GLY A 387 4.00 -13.32 1.89
C GLY A 387 4.77 -12.75 0.71
N THR A 388 5.46 -11.68 0.99
CA THR A 388 6.34 -10.96 0.08
C THR A 388 7.79 -11.15 0.49
N LEU A 389 8.67 -11.37 -0.49
CA LEU A 389 10.11 -11.34 -0.26
C LEU A 389 10.60 -9.89 -0.38
N HIS A 390 11.06 -9.33 0.73
CA HIS A 390 11.68 -8.01 0.77
C HIS A 390 13.19 -8.14 0.71
N ILE A 391 13.83 -7.39 -0.18
CA ILE A 391 15.30 -7.32 -0.27
C ILE A 391 15.71 -5.86 -0.10
N VAL A 392 16.51 -5.56 0.91
CA VAL A 392 17.03 -4.21 1.13
C VAL A 392 18.45 -4.11 0.59
N ILE A 393 18.68 -3.21 -0.36
CA ILE A 393 20.03 -2.80 -0.78
C ILE A 393 20.49 -1.73 0.23
N ASN A 394 21.03 -2.18 1.35
CA ASN A 394 21.42 -1.33 2.47
C ASN A 394 22.84 -0.79 2.26
N ASN A 395 22.93 0.33 1.58
CA ASN A 395 24.22 0.96 1.33
C ASN A 395 24.69 1.89 2.48
N GLN A 396 23.99 1.87 3.61
CA GLN A 396 24.31 2.55 4.87
C GLN A 396 24.27 4.08 4.78
N ILE A 397 23.62 4.64 3.75
CA ILE A 397 23.49 6.08 3.57
C ILE A 397 22.26 6.41 2.73
N GLY A 398 21.37 7.28 3.23
CA GLY A 398 20.25 7.88 2.47
C GLY A 398 20.67 9.22 1.85
N PHE A 399 20.51 9.36 0.52
CA PHE A 399 20.94 10.58 -0.21
C PHE A 399 22.36 11.05 0.17
N THR A 400 22.46 12.15 0.94
CA THR A 400 23.71 12.75 1.42
C THR A 400 23.68 12.99 2.93
N THR A 401 22.82 12.28 3.68
CA THR A 401 22.71 12.40 5.14
C THR A 401 24.09 12.16 5.79
N SER A 402 24.67 13.22 6.36
CA SER A 402 26.05 13.20 6.85
C SER A 402 26.19 12.65 8.27
N ASP A 403 25.14 12.80 9.09
CA ASP A 403 25.09 12.30 10.46
C ASP A 403 24.12 11.12 10.56
N PRO A 404 24.57 9.92 10.99
CA PRO A 404 23.69 8.77 11.15
C PRO A 404 22.51 8.99 12.10
N ARG A 405 22.62 9.93 13.07
CA ARG A 405 21.55 10.27 14.01
C ARG A 405 20.37 10.96 13.34
N ASP A 406 20.57 11.55 12.14
CA ASP A 406 19.53 12.17 11.32
C ASP A 406 18.83 11.17 10.39
N SER A 407 19.29 9.90 10.41
CA SER A 407 18.80 8.87 9.48
C SER A 407 17.52 8.19 9.97
N ARG A 408 17.49 7.75 11.20
CA ARG A 408 16.37 7.04 11.83
C ARG A 408 16.55 6.89 13.33
N SER A 409 15.46 6.61 14.04
CA SER A 409 15.45 6.39 15.50
C SER A 409 15.79 4.94 15.87
N THR A 410 15.71 3.99 14.93
CA THR A 410 15.89 2.55 15.18
C THR A 410 17.30 2.08 14.85
N LEU A 411 17.69 0.91 15.38
CA LEU A 411 18.97 0.30 15.11
C LEU A 411 19.11 -0.11 13.65
N TYR A 412 18.09 -0.77 13.12
CA TYR A 412 18.03 -1.23 11.74
C TYR A 412 16.92 -0.52 10.96
N CYS A 413 17.14 -0.35 9.66
CA CYS A 413 16.09 0.16 8.76
C CYS A 413 14.90 -0.81 8.65
N THR A 414 15.12 -2.06 8.99
CA THR A 414 14.14 -3.14 8.94
C THR A 414 13.28 -3.25 10.20
N ASP A 415 13.50 -2.42 11.23
CA ASP A 415 12.70 -2.50 12.46
C ASP A 415 11.19 -2.27 12.21
N VAL A 416 10.84 -1.62 11.11
CA VAL A 416 9.45 -1.40 10.68
C VAL A 416 8.68 -2.71 10.44
N VAL A 417 9.35 -3.79 10.01
CA VAL A 417 8.67 -5.06 9.70
C VAL A 417 8.31 -5.88 10.94
N LYS A 418 8.81 -5.48 12.10
CA LYS A 418 8.45 -6.11 13.38
C LYS A 418 6.96 -5.94 13.69
N MET A 419 6.29 -4.94 13.11
CA MET A 419 4.84 -4.75 13.26
C MET A 419 4.01 -5.94 12.73
N ILE A 420 4.53 -6.69 11.76
CA ILE A 420 3.89 -7.88 11.20
C ILE A 420 4.65 -9.18 11.54
N GLU A 421 5.60 -9.09 12.47
CA GLU A 421 6.44 -10.21 12.90
C GLU A 421 7.22 -10.89 11.77
N ALA A 422 7.58 -10.16 10.72
CA ALA A 422 8.38 -10.70 9.62
C ALA A 422 9.84 -10.90 10.06
N PRO A 423 10.44 -12.08 9.84
CA PRO A 423 11.84 -12.33 10.16
C PRO A 423 12.77 -11.55 9.25
N VAL A 424 13.93 -11.19 9.77
CA VAL A 424 14.97 -10.44 9.04
C VAL A 424 16.29 -11.20 9.08
N LEU A 425 16.90 -11.35 7.91
CA LEU A 425 18.27 -11.81 7.75
C LEU A 425 19.15 -10.65 7.29
N HIS A 426 19.96 -10.12 8.17
CA HIS A 426 21.01 -9.14 7.85
C HIS A 426 22.22 -9.88 7.32
N VAL A 427 22.74 -9.50 6.16
CA VAL A 427 23.83 -10.21 5.51
C VAL A 427 24.90 -9.25 5.04
N ASN A 428 26.17 -9.58 5.30
CA ASN A 428 27.30 -8.83 4.76
C ASN A 428 27.36 -9.00 3.23
N GLY A 429 27.25 -7.90 2.50
CA GLY A 429 27.28 -7.90 1.04
C GLY A 429 28.60 -8.40 0.43
N ASP A 430 29.71 -8.40 1.18
CA ASP A 430 30.99 -8.95 0.74
C ASP A 430 31.11 -10.47 0.92
N ASP A 431 30.08 -11.11 1.50
CA ASP A 431 29.97 -12.57 1.53
C ASP A 431 28.82 -13.06 0.63
N PRO A 432 29.04 -13.18 -0.68
CA PRO A 432 27.98 -13.53 -1.62
C PRO A 432 27.41 -14.93 -1.41
N GLU A 433 28.18 -15.87 -0.82
CA GLU A 433 27.66 -17.19 -0.45
C GLU A 433 26.63 -17.06 0.68
N ALA A 434 26.90 -16.22 1.67
CA ALA A 434 25.96 -15.92 2.76
C ALA A 434 24.71 -15.21 2.24
N VAL A 435 24.85 -14.27 1.29
CA VAL A 435 23.71 -13.61 0.65
C VAL A 435 22.81 -14.61 -0.08
N VAL A 436 23.39 -15.53 -0.84
CA VAL A 436 22.63 -16.59 -1.54
C VAL A 436 21.93 -17.53 -0.55
N LEU A 437 22.61 -17.95 0.53
CA LEU A 437 22.02 -18.77 1.59
C LEU A 437 20.84 -18.06 2.27
N ALA A 438 21.00 -16.79 2.64
CA ALA A 438 19.94 -16.01 3.25
C ALA A 438 18.72 -15.88 2.32
N THR A 439 18.95 -15.73 1.03
CA THR A 439 17.91 -15.70 0.01
C THR A 439 17.15 -17.04 -0.08
N GLN A 440 17.87 -18.17 -0.05
CA GLN A 440 17.25 -19.51 -0.02
C GLN A 440 16.38 -19.70 1.21
N LEU A 441 16.91 -19.36 2.40
CA LEU A 441 16.16 -19.47 3.65
C LEU A 441 14.91 -18.59 3.66
N ALA A 442 15.02 -17.38 3.12
CA ALA A 442 13.88 -16.47 3.00
C ALA A 442 12.78 -17.03 2.09
N ILE A 443 13.15 -17.56 0.93
CA ILE A 443 12.19 -18.21 0.02
C ILE A 443 11.56 -19.44 0.69
N ASP A 444 12.36 -20.30 1.31
CA ASP A 444 11.87 -21.48 2.02
C ASP A 444 10.87 -21.11 3.12
N TYR A 445 11.17 -20.07 3.90
CA TYR A 445 10.27 -19.56 4.94
C TYR A 445 8.95 -19.05 4.35
N ARG A 446 9.01 -18.22 3.31
CA ARG A 446 7.83 -17.68 2.62
C ARG A 446 6.96 -18.81 2.05
N MET A 447 7.57 -19.80 1.40
CA MET A 447 6.85 -20.93 0.82
C MET A 447 6.24 -21.86 1.87
N GLN A 448 6.84 -21.95 3.06
CA GLN A 448 6.37 -22.79 4.17
C GLN A 448 5.26 -22.11 4.98
N PHE A 449 5.41 -20.82 5.29
CA PHE A 449 4.55 -20.12 6.25
C PHE A 449 3.64 -19.06 5.61
N HIS A 450 3.80 -18.78 4.33
CA HIS A 450 3.00 -17.80 3.59
C HIS A 450 3.01 -16.40 4.22
N LYS A 451 4.17 -15.98 4.72
CA LYS A 451 4.41 -14.71 5.39
C LYS A 451 5.58 -13.96 4.77
N ASP A 452 5.61 -12.67 5.02
CA ASP A 452 6.68 -11.78 4.59
C ASP A 452 7.99 -12.14 5.29
N VAL A 453 9.10 -11.89 4.59
CA VAL A 453 10.46 -12.11 5.08
C VAL A 453 11.41 -11.10 4.44
N VAL A 454 12.42 -10.70 5.17
CA VAL A 454 13.36 -9.67 4.73
C VAL A 454 14.78 -10.20 4.64
N VAL A 455 15.46 -9.90 3.54
CA VAL A 455 16.90 -10.05 3.37
C VAL A 455 17.51 -8.65 3.28
N ASP A 456 18.22 -8.23 4.32
CA ASP A 456 18.90 -6.94 4.40
C ASP A 456 20.38 -7.10 4.00
N ILE A 457 20.71 -6.77 2.75
CA ILE A 457 22.06 -6.88 2.21
C ILE A 457 22.81 -5.61 2.56
N ILE A 458 23.62 -5.67 3.61
CA ILE A 458 24.43 -4.55 4.07
C ILE A 458 25.65 -4.42 3.17
N CYS A 459 25.70 -3.35 2.42
CA CYS A 459 26.70 -3.07 1.40
C CYS A 459 27.16 -1.62 1.47
N PHE A 460 27.78 -1.13 0.43
CA PHE A 460 28.14 0.28 0.28
C PHE A 460 27.79 0.77 -1.13
N ARG A 461 27.82 2.06 -1.33
CA ARG A 461 27.65 2.69 -2.62
C ARG A 461 28.98 3.32 -3.04
N LYS A 462 29.56 2.84 -4.15
CA LYS A 462 30.89 3.27 -4.59
C LYS A 462 30.88 4.69 -5.15
N LEU A 463 29.87 5.05 -5.92
CA LEU A 463 29.64 6.40 -6.42
C LEU A 463 28.74 7.18 -5.45
N GLY A 464 28.39 8.43 -5.77
CA GLY A 464 27.45 9.22 -4.98
C GLY A 464 26.01 8.71 -5.02
N HIS A 465 25.06 9.54 -4.65
CA HIS A 465 23.63 9.23 -4.81
C HIS A 465 23.32 8.87 -6.28
N ASN A 466 23.94 9.60 -7.20
CA ASN A 466 24.01 9.27 -8.61
C ASN A 466 25.44 9.61 -9.14
N GLU A 467 25.69 9.41 -10.42
CA GLU A 467 27.00 9.58 -11.06
C GLU A 467 27.47 11.03 -11.18
N GLN A 468 26.61 12.00 -10.90
CA GLN A 468 26.93 13.44 -10.92
C GLN A 468 27.20 13.99 -9.51
N ASP A 469 26.98 13.17 -8.48
CA ASP A 469 27.19 13.54 -7.07
C ASP A 469 28.65 13.29 -6.65
N THR A 470 29.19 14.15 -5.78
CA THR A 470 30.53 14.05 -5.19
C THR A 470 30.43 13.72 -3.71
N PRO A 471 30.30 12.44 -3.35
CA PRO A 471 29.91 12.02 -2.00
C PRO A 471 30.97 12.31 -0.92
N ALA A 472 32.24 12.48 -1.31
CA ALA A 472 33.32 12.82 -0.37
C ALA A 472 33.12 14.20 0.30
N VAL A 473 32.27 15.06 -0.28
CA VAL A 473 31.93 16.38 0.30
C VAL A 473 31.22 16.24 1.63
N THR A 474 30.33 15.25 1.76
CA THR A 474 29.52 15.01 2.97
C THR A 474 29.96 13.80 3.79
N GLN A 475 30.58 12.79 3.17
CA GLN A 475 31.05 11.55 3.81
C GLN A 475 32.54 11.26 3.55
N PRO A 476 33.46 12.15 3.95
CA PRO A 476 34.87 12.01 3.60
C PRO A 476 35.51 10.75 4.20
N LEU A 477 35.14 10.35 5.42
CA LEU A 477 35.70 9.16 6.08
C LEU A 477 35.21 7.87 5.40
N MET A 478 33.93 7.79 5.10
CA MET A 478 33.34 6.64 4.42
C MET A 478 33.99 6.42 3.05
N TYR A 479 34.10 7.47 2.26
CA TYR A 479 34.64 7.36 0.90
C TYR A 479 36.17 7.19 0.84
N LYS A 480 36.92 7.58 1.87
CA LYS A 480 38.33 7.14 2.05
C LYS A 480 38.44 5.63 2.21
N THR A 481 37.50 5.02 2.93
CA THR A 481 37.46 3.56 3.10
C THR A 481 37.04 2.87 1.82
N ILE A 482 35.95 3.35 1.19
CA ILE A 482 35.44 2.83 -0.09
C ILE A 482 36.50 2.88 -1.20
N ALA A 483 37.29 3.96 -1.29
CA ALA A 483 38.34 4.11 -2.31
C ALA A 483 39.43 3.03 -2.22
N ARG A 484 39.62 2.40 -1.04
CA ARG A 484 40.58 1.34 -0.80
C ARG A 484 39.99 -0.06 -0.92
N HIS A 485 38.69 -0.15 -1.03
CA HIS A 485 37.98 -1.42 -1.11
C HIS A 485 38.13 -2.06 -2.49
N PRO A 486 38.58 -3.31 -2.58
CA PRO A 486 38.90 -3.95 -3.88
C PRO A 486 37.65 -4.28 -4.71
N GLY A 487 36.47 -4.29 -4.10
CA GLY A 487 35.22 -4.75 -4.67
C GLY A 487 34.89 -6.21 -4.35
N THR A 488 33.60 -6.48 -4.17
CA THR A 488 33.09 -7.78 -3.71
C THR A 488 33.48 -8.92 -4.66
N ARG A 489 33.40 -8.70 -5.99
CA ARG A 489 33.81 -9.69 -6.99
C ARG A 489 35.30 -10.08 -6.83
N ALA A 490 36.19 -9.09 -6.64
CA ALA A 490 37.61 -9.35 -6.49
C ALA A 490 37.90 -10.14 -5.21
N LEU A 491 37.32 -9.76 -4.08
CA LEU A 491 37.43 -10.48 -2.82
C LEU A 491 36.97 -11.94 -2.95
N TYR A 492 35.83 -12.14 -3.62
CA TYR A 492 35.29 -13.47 -3.78
C TYR A 492 36.12 -14.33 -4.75
N ALA A 493 36.62 -13.78 -5.85
CA ALA A 493 37.51 -14.48 -6.77
C ALA A 493 38.78 -14.92 -6.06
N GLU A 494 39.39 -14.05 -5.24
CA GLU A 494 40.55 -14.40 -4.44
C GLU A 494 40.28 -15.55 -3.46
N LYS A 495 39.11 -15.48 -2.75
CA LYS A 495 38.65 -16.56 -1.86
C LYS A 495 38.53 -17.90 -2.61
N LEU A 496 38.00 -17.90 -3.81
CA LEU A 496 37.82 -19.12 -4.61
C LEU A 496 39.17 -19.67 -5.14
N VAL A 497 40.11 -18.82 -5.47
CA VAL A 497 41.48 -19.23 -5.83
C VAL A 497 42.18 -19.88 -4.61
N GLN A 498 42.11 -19.28 -3.43
CA GLN A 498 42.62 -19.83 -2.18
C GLN A 498 42.01 -21.19 -1.83
N GLN A 499 40.71 -21.38 -2.14
CA GLN A 499 40.01 -22.66 -1.96
C GLN A 499 40.27 -23.67 -3.06
N GLY A 500 41.04 -23.34 -4.11
CA GLY A 500 41.28 -24.21 -5.25
C GLY A 500 40.06 -24.48 -6.15
N VAL A 501 39.04 -23.65 -6.04
CA VAL A 501 37.81 -23.79 -6.86
C VAL A 501 38.02 -23.28 -8.29
N ILE A 502 38.82 -22.23 -8.44
CA ILE A 502 39.21 -21.65 -9.74
C ILE A 502 40.71 -21.32 -9.73
N THR A 503 41.27 -21.07 -10.92
CA THR A 503 42.59 -20.39 -11.05
C THR A 503 42.37 -18.88 -11.25
N ALA A 504 43.42 -18.07 -11.07
CA ALA A 504 43.36 -16.64 -11.32
C ALA A 504 42.98 -16.33 -12.78
N GLU A 505 43.55 -17.09 -13.72
CA GLU A 505 43.30 -16.99 -15.15
C GLU A 505 41.80 -17.22 -15.48
N GLN A 506 41.18 -18.21 -14.83
CA GLN A 506 39.72 -18.47 -14.98
C GLN A 506 38.89 -17.30 -14.50
N GLY A 507 39.28 -16.63 -13.40
CA GLY A 507 38.62 -15.42 -12.93
C GLY A 507 38.65 -14.28 -13.96
N ASP A 508 39.79 -14.11 -14.64
CA ASP A 508 39.96 -13.11 -15.71
C ASP A 508 39.18 -13.48 -16.98
N GLU A 509 39.05 -14.77 -17.28
CA GLU A 509 38.27 -15.26 -18.41
C GLU A 509 36.79 -14.90 -18.28
N PHE A 510 36.23 -15.02 -17.07
CA PHE A 510 34.85 -14.57 -16.83
C PHE A 510 34.65 -13.06 -17.14
N VAL A 511 35.60 -12.23 -16.73
CA VAL A 511 35.55 -10.78 -17.00
C VAL A 511 35.62 -10.49 -18.50
N LYS A 512 36.54 -11.15 -19.21
CA LYS A 512 36.71 -11.00 -20.66
C LYS A 512 35.48 -11.48 -21.44
N ALA A 513 34.90 -12.61 -21.03
CA ALA A 513 33.70 -13.16 -21.67
C ALA A 513 32.50 -12.22 -21.50
N TYR A 514 32.28 -11.69 -20.29
CA TYR A 514 31.20 -10.74 -20.05
C TYR A 514 31.41 -9.44 -20.83
N ARG A 515 32.63 -8.91 -20.84
CA ARG A 515 32.94 -7.70 -21.60
C ARG A 515 32.65 -7.88 -23.09
N LYS A 516 33.03 -9.04 -23.68
CA LYS A 516 32.75 -9.37 -25.07
C LYS A 516 31.25 -9.39 -25.34
N ALA A 517 30.44 -10.01 -24.46
CA ALA A 517 29.00 -10.03 -24.59
C ALA A 517 28.39 -8.61 -24.59
N MET A 518 28.91 -7.71 -23.72
CA MET A 518 28.46 -6.30 -23.71
C MET A 518 28.84 -5.55 -24.99
N ASP A 519 30.05 -5.76 -25.50
CA ASP A 519 30.52 -5.16 -26.77
C ASP A 519 29.67 -5.64 -27.96
N GLU A 520 29.19 -6.89 -27.93
CA GLU A 520 28.29 -7.50 -28.91
C GLU A 520 26.81 -7.15 -28.66
N GLY A 521 26.45 -6.50 -27.55
CA GLY A 521 25.09 -6.10 -27.21
C GLY A 521 24.19 -7.24 -26.73
N HIS A 522 24.75 -8.32 -26.19
CA HIS A 522 24.03 -9.49 -25.72
C HIS A 522 24.09 -9.65 -24.20
N HIS A 523 22.99 -10.12 -23.59
CA HIS A 523 22.98 -10.52 -22.18
C HIS A 523 23.64 -11.91 -21.99
N THR A 524 23.95 -12.24 -20.73
CA THR A 524 24.57 -13.52 -20.34
C THR A 524 23.65 -14.40 -19.49
N ILE A 525 22.36 -14.18 -19.56
CA ILE A 525 21.35 -15.02 -18.87
C ILE A 525 20.98 -16.17 -19.80
N ASP A 526 21.12 -17.39 -19.32
CA ASP A 526 20.65 -18.60 -19.97
C ASP A 526 19.64 -19.35 -19.10
N PRO A 527 18.56 -19.84 -19.69
CA PRO A 527 17.97 -19.46 -20.96
C PRO A 527 16.76 -18.52 -20.80
N VAL A 528 16.78 -17.39 -21.48
CA VAL A 528 15.57 -16.60 -21.70
C VAL A 528 14.74 -17.27 -22.80
N LEU A 529 13.47 -17.54 -22.54
CA LEU A 529 12.54 -18.23 -23.45
C LEU A 529 11.83 -17.22 -24.35
N SER A 530 12.29 -17.05 -25.57
CA SER A 530 11.75 -16.04 -26.50
C SER A 530 10.35 -16.35 -27.05
N ASN A 531 9.91 -17.62 -27.03
CA ASN A 531 8.65 -18.08 -27.65
C ASN A 531 7.69 -18.75 -26.66
N TYR A 532 7.93 -18.62 -25.38
CA TYR A 532 7.03 -19.18 -24.37
C TYR A 532 5.73 -18.36 -24.29
N LYS A 533 4.60 -19.04 -24.24
CA LYS A 533 3.29 -18.42 -24.04
C LYS A 533 2.65 -19.03 -22.80
N SER A 534 2.58 -18.27 -21.72
CA SER A 534 1.86 -18.69 -20.53
C SER A 534 0.36 -18.81 -20.82
N LYS A 535 -0.27 -19.89 -20.33
CA LYS A 535 -1.73 -20.05 -20.40
C LYS A 535 -2.50 -18.98 -19.59
N TYR A 536 -1.80 -18.27 -18.73
CA TYR A 536 -2.36 -17.19 -17.92
C TYR A 536 -2.03 -15.79 -18.45
N ALA A 537 -1.41 -15.70 -19.63
CA ALA A 537 -1.17 -14.43 -20.30
C ALA A 537 -2.48 -13.71 -20.60
N VAL A 538 -2.51 -12.41 -20.34
CA VAL A 538 -3.65 -11.54 -20.66
C VAL A 538 -3.44 -10.92 -22.02
N ASP A 539 -4.45 -11.04 -22.89
CA ASP A 539 -4.45 -10.34 -24.17
C ASP A 539 -4.94 -8.89 -23.98
N TRP A 540 -4.03 -7.95 -24.08
CA TRP A 540 -4.30 -6.52 -23.98
C TRP A 540 -4.65 -5.87 -25.33
N VAL A 541 -4.39 -6.54 -26.45
CA VAL A 541 -4.61 -5.98 -27.80
C VAL A 541 -6.03 -5.45 -28.02
N PRO A 542 -7.10 -6.12 -27.55
CA PRO A 542 -8.46 -5.61 -27.72
C PRO A 542 -8.73 -4.25 -27.08
N PHE A 543 -7.95 -3.87 -26.06
CA PHE A 543 -8.13 -2.65 -25.27
C PHE A 543 -7.28 -1.46 -25.76
N LEU A 544 -6.36 -1.71 -26.69
CA LEU A 544 -5.46 -0.67 -27.22
C LEU A 544 -6.14 0.14 -28.32
N ASN A 545 -5.78 1.40 -28.47
CA ASN A 545 -6.24 2.33 -29.52
C ASN A 545 -7.76 2.51 -29.59
N ARG A 546 -8.46 2.36 -28.46
CA ARG A 546 -9.92 2.58 -28.33
C ARG A 546 -10.23 4.03 -28.09
N LYS A 547 -11.44 4.45 -28.52
CA LYS A 547 -11.91 5.81 -28.36
C LYS A 547 -12.95 5.90 -27.25
N TRP A 548 -12.97 6.98 -26.51
CA TRP A 548 -13.97 7.21 -25.47
C TRP A 548 -15.41 7.31 -26.05
N THR A 549 -15.54 7.58 -27.34
CA THR A 549 -16.81 7.65 -28.08
C THR A 549 -17.27 6.30 -28.63
N ASP A 550 -16.50 5.22 -28.47
CA ASP A 550 -16.92 3.89 -28.94
C ASP A 550 -18.23 3.49 -28.25
N ALA A 551 -19.16 2.96 -29.02
CA ALA A 551 -20.45 2.53 -28.53
C ALA A 551 -20.34 1.31 -27.59
N ALA A 552 -21.23 1.25 -26.61
CA ALA A 552 -21.42 0.09 -25.74
C ALA A 552 -22.90 -0.11 -25.48
N ASP A 553 -23.43 -1.29 -25.76
CA ASP A 553 -24.78 -1.65 -25.37
C ASP A 553 -24.79 -2.04 -23.88
N THR A 554 -25.23 -1.10 -23.07
CA THR A 554 -25.28 -1.27 -21.62
C THR A 554 -26.68 -1.65 -21.11
N ALA A 555 -27.66 -1.73 -22.00
CA ALA A 555 -29.00 -2.17 -21.67
C ALA A 555 -29.03 -3.65 -21.24
N VAL A 556 -29.99 -3.99 -20.38
CA VAL A 556 -30.20 -5.38 -19.95
C VAL A 556 -31.68 -5.68 -20.11
N PRO A 557 -32.08 -6.78 -20.75
CA PRO A 557 -33.47 -7.11 -20.93
C PRO A 557 -34.28 -7.06 -19.61
N LEU A 558 -35.50 -6.48 -19.67
CA LEU A 558 -36.31 -6.27 -18.47
C LEU A 558 -36.59 -7.56 -17.69
N ALA A 559 -36.78 -8.68 -18.40
CA ALA A 559 -36.96 -9.99 -17.75
C ALA A 559 -35.74 -10.41 -16.95
N GLU A 560 -34.54 -10.14 -17.49
CA GLU A 560 -33.28 -10.44 -16.83
C GLU A 560 -33.03 -9.50 -15.62
N LEU A 561 -33.36 -8.22 -15.74
CA LEU A 561 -33.32 -7.28 -14.61
C LEU A 561 -34.21 -7.74 -13.45
N LYS A 562 -35.43 -8.19 -13.73
CA LYS A 562 -36.32 -8.73 -12.71
C LYS A 562 -35.79 -10.00 -12.07
N ARG A 563 -35.22 -10.91 -12.86
CA ARG A 563 -34.56 -12.13 -12.36
C ARG A 563 -33.39 -11.82 -11.46
N LEU A 564 -32.52 -10.89 -11.87
CA LEU A 564 -31.37 -10.45 -11.06
C LEU A 564 -31.82 -9.76 -9.78
N ALA A 565 -32.85 -8.91 -9.85
CA ALA A 565 -33.44 -8.25 -8.67
C ALA A 565 -34.00 -9.25 -7.65
N GLU A 566 -34.65 -10.29 -8.12
CA GLU A 566 -35.12 -11.40 -7.28
C GLU A 566 -33.96 -12.09 -6.59
N ARG A 567 -32.91 -12.44 -7.35
CA ARG A 567 -31.74 -13.16 -6.82
C ARG A 567 -30.99 -12.35 -5.76
N ILE A 568 -30.74 -11.06 -5.97
CA ILE A 568 -30.03 -10.21 -5.00
C ILE A 568 -30.88 -9.88 -3.75
N THR A 569 -32.18 -10.14 -3.78
CA THR A 569 -33.07 -9.95 -2.63
C THR A 569 -33.54 -11.25 -1.99
N THR A 570 -33.09 -12.40 -2.53
CA THR A 570 -33.33 -13.72 -1.93
C THR A 570 -32.33 -13.98 -0.82
N ILE A 571 -32.84 -14.15 0.40
CA ILE A 571 -32.04 -14.35 1.60
C ILE A 571 -32.33 -15.77 2.12
N PRO A 572 -31.32 -16.54 2.60
CA PRO A 572 -31.56 -17.85 3.19
C PRO A 572 -32.57 -17.79 4.35
N GLU A 573 -33.49 -18.73 4.43
CA GLU A 573 -34.58 -18.74 5.43
C GLU A 573 -34.09 -18.75 6.88
N SER A 574 -32.92 -19.38 7.12
CA SER A 574 -32.29 -19.43 8.45
C SER A 574 -31.63 -18.10 8.88
N PHE A 575 -31.52 -17.12 7.95
CA PHE A 575 -30.76 -15.90 8.16
C PHE A 575 -31.63 -14.77 8.69
N LYS A 576 -31.34 -14.26 9.88
CA LYS A 576 -32.09 -13.17 10.51
C LYS A 576 -31.45 -11.82 10.22
N LEU A 577 -32.17 -11.00 9.48
CA LEU A 577 -31.74 -9.63 9.18
C LEU A 577 -32.03 -8.67 10.34
N HIS A 578 -31.21 -7.63 10.45
CA HIS A 578 -31.56 -6.46 11.26
C HIS A 578 -32.76 -5.73 10.65
N PRO A 579 -33.75 -5.23 11.43
CA PRO A 579 -34.99 -4.64 10.89
C PRO A 579 -34.79 -3.50 9.88
N LEU A 580 -33.73 -2.70 10.05
CA LEU A 580 -33.38 -1.65 9.08
C LEU A 580 -32.93 -2.23 7.73
N VAL A 581 -32.15 -3.30 7.76
CA VAL A 581 -31.66 -3.97 6.54
C VAL A 581 -32.80 -4.72 5.85
N GLU A 582 -33.67 -5.38 6.64
CA GLU A 582 -34.86 -6.05 6.13
C GLU A 582 -35.78 -5.09 5.35
N ARG A 583 -35.98 -3.87 5.87
CA ARG A 583 -36.71 -2.82 5.15
C ARG A 583 -36.03 -2.52 3.81
N VAL A 584 -34.73 -2.30 3.77
CA VAL A 584 -34.00 -2.03 2.52
C VAL A 584 -34.17 -3.17 1.51
N ILE A 585 -34.10 -4.42 1.95
CA ILE A 585 -34.30 -5.59 1.08
C ILE A 585 -35.75 -5.64 0.56
N ASN A 586 -36.74 -5.35 1.41
CA ASN A 586 -38.13 -5.31 1.00
C ASN A 586 -38.41 -4.19 -0.01
N ASP A 587 -37.85 -3.00 0.19
CA ASP A 587 -37.91 -1.88 -0.76
C ASP A 587 -37.30 -2.29 -2.11
N ARG A 588 -36.17 -2.95 -2.12
CA ARG A 588 -35.52 -3.47 -3.33
C ARG A 588 -36.35 -4.54 -4.05
N ARG A 589 -37.06 -5.38 -3.30
CA ARG A 589 -38.04 -6.33 -3.90
C ARG A 589 -39.14 -5.59 -4.67
N ALA A 590 -39.69 -4.53 -4.08
CA ALA A 590 -40.71 -3.71 -4.76
C ALA A 590 -40.11 -3.01 -6.01
N MET A 591 -38.92 -2.44 -5.90
CA MET A 591 -38.18 -1.86 -7.03
C MET A 591 -37.96 -2.87 -8.16
N GLY A 592 -37.49 -4.09 -7.82
CA GLY A 592 -37.24 -5.17 -8.78
C GLY A 592 -38.52 -5.66 -9.51
N ARG A 593 -39.69 -5.58 -8.88
CA ARG A 593 -40.95 -5.88 -9.53
C ARG A 593 -41.50 -4.72 -10.39
N GLY A 594 -40.91 -3.50 -10.24
CA GLY A 594 -41.39 -2.28 -10.89
C GLY A 594 -42.56 -1.63 -10.17
N GLU A 595 -42.78 -1.93 -8.90
CA GLU A 595 -43.83 -1.36 -8.05
C GLU A 595 -43.39 -0.04 -7.39
N ALA A 596 -42.08 0.19 -7.34
CA ALA A 596 -41.46 1.41 -6.84
C ALA A 596 -40.31 1.83 -7.77
N PRO A 597 -39.98 3.12 -7.88
CA PRO A 597 -38.84 3.58 -8.64
C PRO A 597 -37.53 3.13 -7.95
N LEU A 598 -36.50 2.92 -8.75
CA LEU A 598 -35.19 2.53 -8.27
C LEU A 598 -34.53 3.67 -7.49
N ASP A 599 -33.90 3.33 -6.38
CA ASP A 599 -32.90 4.18 -5.72
C ASP A 599 -31.47 3.91 -6.22
N TRP A 600 -30.52 4.71 -5.78
CA TRP A 600 -29.11 4.56 -6.17
C TRP A 600 -28.54 3.18 -5.81
N GLY A 601 -28.81 2.70 -4.59
CA GLY A 601 -28.31 1.40 -4.13
C GLY A 601 -28.82 0.25 -4.98
N MET A 602 -30.07 0.29 -5.43
CA MET A 602 -30.62 -0.72 -6.34
C MET A 602 -30.01 -0.65 -7.73
N GLY A 603 -29.80 0.57 -8.28
CA GLY A 603 -29.13 0.78 -9.55
C GLY A 603 -27.72 0.22 -9.56
N GLU A 604 -26.96 0.48 -8.51
CA GLU A 604 -25.60 -0.06 -8.30
C GLU A 604 -25.59 -1.60 -8.19
N HIS A 605 -26.50 -2.17 -7.39
CA HIS A 605 -26.60 -3.63 -7.24
C HIS A 605 -26.97 -4.34 -8.54
N LEU A 606 -27.89 -3.80 -9.32
CA LEU A 606 -28.26 -4.36 -10.62
C LEU A 606 -27.10 -4.26 -11.62
N ALA A 607 -26.27 -3.20 -11.56
CA ALA A 607 -25.07 -3.10 -12.37
C ALA A 607 -24.09 -4.22 -12.02
N PHE A 608 -23.77 -4.42 -10.75
CA PHE A 608 -22.89 -5.49 -10.31
C PHE A 608 -23.44 -6.88 -10.64
N ALA A 609 -24.73 -7.13 -10.33
CA ALA A 609 -25.36 -8.42 -10.63
C ALA A 609 -25.30 -8.76 -12.12
N SER A 610 -25.58 -7.79 -12.98
CA SER A 610 -25.55 -7.98 -14.42
C SER A 610 -24.14 -8.18 -14.96
N LEU A 611 -23.12 -7.55 -14.38
CA LEU A 611 -21.71 -7.75 -14.77
C LEU A 611 -21.25 -9.16 -14.42
N VAL A 612 -21.47 -9.62 -13.17
CA VAL A 612 -21.02 -10.97 -12.78
C VAL A 612 -21.77 -12.07 -13.51
N ALA A 613 -23.07 -11.86 -13.79
CA ALA A 613 -23.86 -12.77 -14.61
C ALA A 613 -23.39 -12.82 -16.07
N SER A 614 -22.79 -11.73 -16.58
CA SER A 614 -22.23 -11.63 -17.93
C SER A 614 -20.77 -12.07 -18.01
N GLY A 615 -20.17 -12.62 -16.93
CA GLY A 615 -18.81 -13.14 -16.90
C GLY A 615 -17.73 -12.12 -16.55
N TYR A 616 -18.09 -10.89 -16.15
CA TYR A 616 -17.14 -9.91 -15.65
C TYR A 616 -17.03 -10.00 -14.13
N ALA A 617 -15.83 -10.27 -13.62
CA ALA A 617 -15.62 -10.22 -12.19
C ALA A 617 -15.75 -8.77 -11.65
N VAL A 618 -16.13 -8.66 -10.38
CA VAL A 618 -16.23 -7.38 -9.68
C VAL A 618 -15.41 -7.45 -8.41
N ARG A 619 -14.54 -6.47 -8.23
CA ARG A 619 -13.78 -6.24 -6.99
C ARG A 619 -14.09 -4.83 -6.50
N LEU A 620 -14.80 -4.73 -5.39
CA LEU A 620 -15.16 -3.49 -4.71
C LEU A 620 -14.45 -3.44 -3.36
N THR A 621 -13.64 -2.43 -3.15
CA THR A 621 -12.92 -2.23 -1.90
C THR A 621 -12.99 -0.79 -1.43
N GLY A 622 -12.67 -0.57 -0.16
CA GLY A 622 -12.70 0.73 0.48
C GLY A 622 -13.20 0.61 1.91
N GLN A 623 -13.06 1.67 2.67
CA GLN A 623 -13.54 1.69 4.05
C GLN A 623 -15.09 1.66 4.06
N ASP A 624 -15.67 0.80 4.87
CA ASP A 624 -17.13 0.58 4.97
C ASP A 624 -17.83 0.12 3.66
N SER A 625 -17.11 -0.39 2.66
CA SER A 625 -17.67 -0.73 1.34
C SER A 625 -18.75 -1.81 1.37
N GLY A 626 -18.67 -2.74 2.30
CA GLY A 626 -19.66 -3.83 2.44
C GLY A 626 -21.04 -3.31 2.79
N ARG A 627 -21.14 -2.32 3.68
CA ARG A 627 -22.37 -1.65 4.08
C ARG A 627 -22.68 -0.43 3.19
N GLY A 628 -21.62 0.23 2.72
CA GLY A 628 -21.61 1.60 2.21
C GLY A 628 -21.57 2.61 3.35
N THR A 629 -20.69 3.63 3.26
CA THR A 629 -20.51 4.67 4.28
C THR A 629 -21.84 5.29 4.73
N PHE A 630 -22.75 5.50 3.78
CA PHE A 630 -24.06 6.09 4.02
C PHE A 630 -25.18 5.05 4.23
N THR A 631 -24.84 3.81 4.58
CA THR A 631 -25.80 2.70 4.78
C THR A 631 -26.72 2.46 3.58
N HIS A 632 -26.22 2.66 2.38
CA HIS A 632 -26.99 2.57 1.14
C HIS A 632 -26.81 1.26 0.39
N ARG A 633 -25.69 0.57 0.62
CA ARG A 633 -25.30 -0.61 -0.16
C ARG A 633 -25.79 -1.90 0.46
N HIS A 634 -25.35 -2.26 1.64
CA HIS A 634 -25.62 -3.57 2.27
C HIS A 634 -25.34 -4.76 1.34
N ALA A 635 -24.17 -4.76 0.70
CA ALA A 635 -23.71 -5.88 -0.14
C ALA A 635 -23.30 -7.10 0.70
N VAL A 636 -22.88 -6.88 1.94
CA VAL A 636 -22.64 -7.93 2.94
C VAL A 636 -23.75 -7.86 3.98
N LEU A 637 -24.47 -8.96 4.15
CA LEU A 637 -25.50 -9.12 5.15
C LEU A 637 -24.96 -9.88 6.36
N HIS A 638 -25.42 -9.51 7.55
CA HIS A 638 -24.96 -10.09 8.82
C HIS A 638 -26.15 -10.73 9.55
N ASP A 639 -26.03 -12.02 9.86
CA ASP A 639 -27.02 -12.72 10.65
C ASP A 639 -27.03 -12.19 12.09
N GLN A 640 -28.20 -11.75 12.55
CA GLN A 640 -28.35 -11.25 13.92
C GLN A 640 -28.33 -12.36 14.96
N ASN A 641 -28.39 -13.61 14.54
CA ASN A 641 -28.27 -14.80 15.42
C ASN A 641 -26.84 -15.41 15.44
N ARG A 642 -25.87 -14.82 14.74
CA ARG A 642 -24.50 -15.35 14.71
C ARG A 642 -23.87 -15.32 16.11
N GLU A 643 -23.17 -16.39 16.45
CA GLU A 643 -22.46 -16.51 17.72
C GLU A 643 -20.96 -16.24 17.60
N ARG A 644 -20.41 -16.29 16.38
CA ARG A 644 -18.98 -16.07 16.12
C ARG A 644 -18.80 -14.95 15.10
N TRP A 645 -17.71 -14.23 15.24
CA TRP A 645 -17.39 -13.09 14.36
C TRP A 645 -17.10 -13.52 12.90
N ASN A 646 -16.61 -14.73 12.68
CA ASN A 646 -16.16 -15.25 11.39
C ASN A 646 -17.23 -16.08 10.64
N ASP A 647 -18.44 -16.17 11.14
CA ASP A 647 -19.58 -16.82 10.49
C ASP A 647 -20.80 -15.89 10.38
N GLY A 648 -21.87 -16.37 9.79
CA GLY A 648 -23.12 -15.60 9.70
C GLY A 648 -23.06 -14.38 8.79
N THR A 649 -22.29 -14.42 7.72
CA THR A 649 -22.31 -13.42 6.65
C THR A 649 -22.86 -14.02 5.36
N TYR A 650 -23.63 -13.22 4.62
CA TYR A 650 -24.15 -13.59 3.31
C TYR A 650 -23.99 -12.45 2.31
N VAL A 651 -23.51 -12.75 1.11
CA VAL A 651 -23.31 -11.79 0.03
C VAL A 651 -24.21 -12.20 -1.15
N PRO A 652 -25.39 -11.56 -1.32
CA PRO A 652 -26.34 -11.91 -2.38
C PRO A 652 -25.70 -11.87 -3.78
N LEU A 653 -24.82 -10.92 -4.04
CA LEU A 653 -24.15 -10.73 -5.32
C LEU A 653 -23.17 -11.88 -5.70
N GLN A 654 -22.85 -12.77 -4.78
CA GLN A 654 -22.11 -14.01 -5.05
C GLN A 654 -23.02 -15.16 -5.49
N ASN A 655 -24.34 -14.95 -5.55
CA ASN A 655 -25.35 -15.98 -5.76
C ASN A 655 -26.44 -15.59 -6.79
N VAL A 656 -26.08 -14.79 -7.81
CA VAL A 656 -27.05 -14.28 -8.80
C VAL A 656 -27.26 -15.22 -9.98
N ALA A 657 -26.24 -16.05 -10.30
CA ALA A 657 -26.32 -17.03 -11.38
C ALA A 657 -25.35 -18.19 -11.15
N ASP A 658 -25.68 -19.37 -11.63
CA ASP A 658 -24.78 -20.53 -11.61
C ASP A 658 -23.60 -20.26 -12.57
N GLY A 659 -22.37 -20.51 -12.09
CA GLY A 659 -21.16 -20.29 -12.88
C GLY A 659 -20.84 -18.81 -13.16
N GLN A 660 -21.44 -17.89 -12.42
CA GLN A 660 -21.15 -16.46 -12.52
C GLN A 660 -19.67 -16.13 -12.26
N ALA A 661 -19.22 -14.97 -12.70
CA ALA A 661 -17.93 -14.44 -12.35
C ALA A 661 -17.87 -14.04 -10.85
N LYS A 662 -16.66 -13.95 -10.29
CA LYS A 662 -16.42 -13.65 -8.88
C LYS A 662 -16.90 -12.24 -8.53
N PHE A 663 -17.67 -12.12 -7.44
CA PHE A 663 -17.93 -10.85 -6.77
C PHE A 663 -17.15 -10.78 -5.47
N THR A 664 -16.30 -9.79 -5.34
CA THR A 664 -15.50 -9.53 -4.14
C THR A 664 -15.86 -8.17 -3.58
N VAL A 665 -16.19 -8.10 -2.30
CA VAL A 665 -16.38 -6.85 -1.56
C VAL A 665 -15.63 -6.92 -0.25
N ILE A 666 -14.79 -5.92 0.00
CA ILE A 666 -13.88 -5.90 1.15
C ILE A 666 -13.89 -4.51 1.78
N ASP A 667 -14.17 -4.47 3.07
CA ASP A 667 -13.83 -3.31 3.88
C ASP A 667 -12.31 -3.25 4.02
N SER A 668 -11.71 -2.18 3.50
CA SER A 668 -10.26 -2.04 3.49
C SER A 668 -9.71 -1.72 4.88
N VAL A 669 -8.41 -1.89 5.05
CA VAL A 669 -7.68 -1.24 6.14
C VAL A 669 -7.83 0.28 6.04
N LEU A 670 -7.61 0.99 7.14
CA LEU A 670 -7.69 2.46 7.20
C LEU A 670 -6.42 3.07 6.57
N SER A 671 -6.38 3.06 5.26
CA SER A 671 -5.31 3.61 4.41
C SER A 671 -5.92 3.95 3.05
N GLU A 672 -5.59 5.11 2.52
CA GLU A 672 -5.96 5.53 1.17
C GLU A 672 -4.82 5.25 0.20
N GLU A 673 -3.58 5.55 0.57
CA GLU A 673 -2.42 5.51 -0.32
C GLU A 673 -2.09 4.08 -0.76
N ALA A 674 -1.83 3.17 0.18
CA ALA A 674 -1.49 1.80 -0.17
C ALA A 674 -2.68 1.05 -0.77
N VAL A 675 -3.89 1.28 -0.29
CA VAL A 675 -5.10 0.62 -0.81
C VAL A 675 -5.36 1.05 -2.25
N LEU A 676 -5.31 2.34 -2.57
CA LEU A 676 -5.49 2.82 -3.94
C LEU A 676 -4.36 2.35 -4.87
N GLY A 677 -3.12 2.35 -4.39
CA GLY A 677 -1.97 1.80 -5.12
C GLY A 677 -2.14 0.32 -5.43
N PHE A 678 -2.66 -0.46 -4.48
CA PHE A 678 -2.97 -1.87 -4.66
C PHE A 678 -4.05 -2.08 -5.74
N GLU A 679 -5.16 -1.37 -5.66
CA GLU A 679 -6.26 -1.52 -6.63
C GLU A 679 -5.85 -1.05 -8.03
N TYR A 680 -5.00 -0.03 -8.14
CA TYR A 680 -4.37 0.33 -9.41
C TYR A 680 -3.54 -0.83 -9.96
N GLY A 681 -2.65 -1.41 -9.13
CA GLY A 681 -1.83 -2.56 -9.51
C GLY A 681 -2.67 -3.76 -9.96
N TYR A 682 -3.76 -4.05 -9.24
CA TYR A 682 -4.72 -5.09 -9.61
C TYR A 682 -5.34 -4.82 -11.00
N SER A 683 -5.82 -3.61 -11.23
CA SER A 683 -6.48 -3.22 -12.48
C SER A 683 -5.56 -3.25 -13.71
N THR A 684 -4.26 -2.99 -13.53
CA THR A 684 -3.26 -3.07 -14.60
C THR A 684 -2.86 -4.50 -14.97
N ALA A 685 -3.21 -5.47 -14.14
CA ALA A 685 -2.95 -6.89 -14.37
C ALA A 685 -4.19 -7.67 -14.84
N GLU A 686 -5.41 -7.11 -14.64
CA GLU A 686 -6.67 -7.81 -14.94
C GLU A 686 -7.73 -6.89 -15.59
N PRO A 687 -7.77 -6.82 -16.94
CA PRO A 687 -8.69 -5.91 -17.65
C PRO A 687 -10.15 -6.39 -17.65
N ASN A 688 -10.43 -7.64 -17.29
CA ASN A 688 -11.77 -8.23 -17.32
C ASN A 688 -12.48 -8.19 -15.95
N THR A 689 -11.85 -7.55 -14.97
CA THR A 689 -12.45 -7.31 -13.66
C THR A 689 -12.82 -5.84 -13.52
N PHE A 690 -14.07 -5.57 -13.08
CA PHE A 690 -14.45 -4.24 -12.62
C PHE A 690 -13.80 -4.00 -11.24
N VAL A 691 -12.71 -3.26 -11.24
CA VAL A 691 -11.97 -2.91 -10.01
C VAL A 691 -12.41 -1.54 -9.55
N ALA A 692 -13.01 -1.47 -8.37
CA ALA A 692 -13.49 -0.22 -7.78
C ALA A 692 -12.90 -0.01 -6.37
N TRP A 693 -12.33 1.17 -6.16
CA TRP A 693 -11.99 1.68 -4.84
C TRP A 693 -12.96 2.79 -4.45
N GLU A 694 -13.59 2.67 -3.27
CA GLU A 694 -14.49 3.68 -2.72
C GLU A 694 -13.82 4.42 -1.57
N GLY A 695 -13.68 5.74 -1.70
CA GLY A 695 -13.29 6.60 -0.61
C GLY A 695 -14.39 6.66 0.46
N GLN A 696 -14.03 6.65 1.74
CA GLN A 696 -15.00 6.77 2.84
C GLN A 696 -15.77 8.11 2.74
N PHE A 697 -15.04 9.20 2.50
CA PHE A 697 -15.47 10.43 1.86
C PHE A 697 -14.48 10.75 0.75
N GLY A 698 -14.93 11.36 -0.33
CA GLY A 698 -14.02 11.74 -1.41
C GLY A 698 -12.98 12.78 -1.01
N ASP A 699 -13.23 13.52 0.06
CA ASP A 699 -12.28 14.46 0.68
C ASP A 699 -10.95 13.79 1.07
N PHE A 700 -10.99 12.51 1.47
CA PHE A 700 -9.78 11.79 1.92
C PHE A 700 -8.91 11.27 0.77
N VAL A 701 -9.35 11.42 -0.47
CA VAL A 701 -8.56 11.02 -1.64
C VAL A 701 -7.20 11.72 -1.73
N ASN A 702 -7.05 12.87 -1.10
CA ASN A 702 -5.78 13.59 -1.04
C ASN A 702 -4.68 12.85 -0.25
N GLY A 703 -5.06 11.92 0.62
CA GLY A 703 -4.11 11.00 1.28
C GLY A 703 -3.43 10.04 0.30
N ALA A 704 -3.98 9.86 -0.90
CA ALA A 704 -3.44 9.02 -1.97
C ALA A 704 -3.04 9.83 -3.21
N GLN A 705 -2.80 11.12 -3.09
CA GLN A 705 -2.53 12.01 -4.24
C GLN A 705 -1.33 11.56 -5.07
N VAL A 706 -0.29 11.02 -4.46
CA VAL A 706 0.89 10.52 -5.17
C VAL A 706 0.54 9.35 -6.11
N VAL A 707 -0.38 8.48 -5.74
CA VAL A 707 -0.87 7.38 -6.60
C VAL A 707 -1.64 7.95 -7.80
N ILE A 708 -2.47 8.96 -7.56
CA ILE A 708 -3.23 9.64 -8.62
C ILE A 708 -2.27 10.29 -9.62
N ASP A 709 -1.30 11.07 -9.15
CA ASP A 709 -0.40 11.84 -10.00
C ASP A 709 0.60 10.95 -10.74
N GLN A 710 1.17 9.95 -10.09
CA GLN A 710 2.27 9.16 -10.63
C GLN A 710 1.83 7.94 -11.43
N PHE A 711 0.65 7.37 -11.15
CA PHE A 711 0.17 6.15 -11.78
C PHE A 711 -1.14 6.36 -12.54
N ILE A 712 -2.21 6.79 -11.86
CA ILE A 712 -3.56 6.80 -12.44
C ILE A 712 -3.65 7.78 -13.61
N SER A 713 -3.19 9.01 -13.43
CA SER A 713 -3.30 10.06 -14.45
C SER A 713 -2.26 9.94 -15.57
N SER A 714 -1.07 9.42 -15.28
CA SER A 714 0.09 9.50 -16.17
C SER A 714 0.71 8.15 -16.58
N GLY A 715 0.29 7.04 -15.99
CA GLY A 715 0.90 5.72 -16.22
C GLY A 715 0.81 5.26 -17.68
N GLU A 716 -0.25 5.60 -18.41
CA GLU A 716 -0.38 5.22 -19.81
C GLU A 716 0.54 6.03 -20.72
N VAL A 717 0.58 7.35 -20.59
CA VAL A 717 1.41 8.20 -21.44
C VAL A 717 2.90 8.02 -21.21
N LYS A 718 3.30 7.65 -19.96
CA LYS A 718 4.70 7.39 -19.61
C LYS A 718 5.14 5.97 -19.92
N TRP A 719 4.28 4.98 -19.69
CA TRP A 719 4.66 3.56 -19.61
C TRP A 719 3.82 2.64 -20.48
N GLY A 720 2.80 3.16 -21.16
CA GLY A 720 1.84 2.34 -21.91
C GLY A 720 0.94 1.48 -21.00
N ARG A 721 0.84 1.78 -19.70
CA ARG A 721 0.07 0.98 -18.75
C ARG A 721 -1.38 1.40 -18.70
N VAL A 722 -2.22 0.59 -19.31
CA VAL A 722 -3.67 0.76 -19.34
C VAL A 722 -4.28 0.26 -18.03
N SER A 723 -5.23 1.01 -17.49
CA SER A 723 -5.95 0.68 -16.24
C SER A 723 -7.44 0.93 -16.40
N GLY A 724 -8.26 -0.02 -15.98
CA GLY A 724 -9.72 0.13 -15.89
C GLY A 724 -10.22 0.49 -14.49
N LEU A 725 -9.35 0.96 -13.60
CA LEU A 725 -9.69 1.31 -12.23
C LEU A 725 -10.85 2.30 -12.17
N THR A 726 -11.80 2.05 -11.30
CA THR A 726 -12.91 2.96 -10.97
C THR A 726 -12.70 3.50 -9.56
N MET A 727 -12.79 4.82 -9.40
CA MET A 727 -12.77 5.49 -8.10
C MET A 727 -14.17 6.01 -7.80
N LEU A 728 -14.76 5.57 -6.69
CA LEU A 728 -16.06 6.04 -6.20
C LEU A 728 -15.82 7.04 -5.06
N LEU A 729 -16.07 8.31 -5.32
CA LEU A 729 -15.69 9.40 -4.43
C LEU A 729 -16.94 10.17 -3.97
N PRO A 730 -17.45 9.91 -2.75
CA PRO A 730 -18.59 10.66 -2.21
C PRO A 730 -18.32 12.15 -2.18
N HIS A 731 -19.14 12.91 -2.90
CA HIS A 731 -19.02 14.35 -3.08
C HIS A 731 -20.40 15.03 -2.93
N GLY A 732 -20.46 16.15 -2.24
CA GLY A 732 -21.66 16.95 -2.11
C GLY A 732 -21.57 17.95 -0.97
N TYR A 733 -22.04 19.17 -1.23
CA TYR A 733 -22.09 20.27 -0.27
C TYR A 733 -23.41 20.23 0.49
N GLU A 734 -23.39 19.68 1.70
CA GLU A 734 -24.60 19.38 2.49
C GLU A 734 -24.49 19.86 3.95
N GLY A 735 -23.62 20.83 4.21
CA GLY A 735 -23.44 21.43 5.53
C GLY A 735 -22.65 20.56 6.52
N GLN A 736 -21.84 19.63 6.05
CA GLN A 736 -21.05 18.69 6.87
C GLN A 736 -19.62 19.17 7.12
N GLY A 737 -19.30 20.42 6.74
CA GLY A 737 -17.99 21.02 7.00
C GLY A 737 -16.94 20.79 5.90
N PRO A 738 -15.71 21.28 6.14
CA PRO A 738 -14.65 21.34 5.12
C PRO A 738 -14.15 20.00 4.61
N GLU A 739 -14.19 18.96 5.42
CA GLU A 739 -13.57 17.66 5.10
C GLU A 739 -14.59 16.56 4.79
N HIS A 740 -15.87 16.93 4.55
CA HIS A 740 -16.95 16.01 4.23
C HIS A 740 -17.83 16.55 3.08
N SER A 741 -17.23 17.32 2.17
CA SER A 741 -17.95 18.01 1.10
C SER A 741 -17.32 17.80 -0.27
N SER A 742 -16.02 17.89 -0.43
CA SER A 742 -15.36 17.98 -1.72
C SER A 742 -14.38 16.85 -1.99
N SER A 743 -14.61 16.11 -3.05
CA SER A 743 -13.66 15.15 -3.65
C SER A 743 -12.60 15.84 -4.51
N ARG A 744 -12.51 17.17 -4.51
CA ARG A 744 -11.53 17.96 -5.27
C ARG A 744 -11.62 17.72 -6.79
N ILE A 745 -12.80 17.92 -7.36
CA ILE A 745 -13.08 17.77 -8.80
C ILE A 745 -12.05 18.53 -9.66
N GLU A 746 -11.72 19.75 -9.26
CA GLU A 746 -10.76 20.62 -9.94
C GLU A 746 -9.37 20.00 -10.10
N ARG A 747 -8.91 19.19 -9.13
CA ARG A 747 -7.61 18.52 -9.17
C ARG A 747 -7.58 17.41 -10.21
N PHE A 748 -8.65 16.63 -10.30
CA PHE A 748 -8.77 15.60 -11.34
C PHE A 748 -8.87 16.24 -12.72
N LEU A 749 -9.68 17.28 -12.88
CA LEU A 749 -9.83 17.97 -14.18
C LEU A 749 -8.52 18.62 -14.64
N GLN A 750 -7.70 19.14 -13.71
CA GLN A 750 -6.36 19.66 -14.03
C GLN A 750 -5.43 18.58 -14.58
N LEU A 751 -5.56 17.34 -14.13
CA LEU A 751 -4.74 16.21 -14.59
C LEU A 751 -5.23 15.58 -15.89
N CYS A 752 -6.37 16.05 -16.41
CA CYS A 752 -6.99 15.50 -17.62
C CYS A 752 -6.33 16.02 -18.89
N ALA A 753 -5.76 15.11 -19.67
CA ALA A 753 -5.24 15.33 -21.01
C ALA A 753 -5.23 14.01 -21.81
N ASP A 754 -5.16 14.07 -23.13
CA ASP A 754 -5.00 12.89 -24.00
C ASP A 754 -6.01 11.77 -23.78
N HIS A 755 -7.18 12.08 -23.25
CA HIS A 755 -8.21 11.11 -22.84
C HIS A 755 -7.71 10.08 -21.83
N ASN A 756 -6.82 10.50 -20.91
CA ASN A 756 -6.15 9.65 -19.93
C ASN A 756 -7.08 9.05 -18.87
N MET A 757 -8.22 9.69 -18.60
CA MET A 757 -9.22 9.20 -17.64
C MET A 757 -10.63 9.66 -18.06
N GLN A 758 -11.65 9.23 -17.32
CA GLN A 758 -13.02 9.69 -17.43
C GLN A 758 -13.44 10.30 -16.10
N VAL A 759 -14.00 11.51 -16.11
CA VAL A 759 -14.45 12.23 -14.91
C VAL A 759 -15.95 12.47 -15.02
N VAL A 760 -16.74 11.91 -14.10
CA VAL A 760 -18.20 11.88 -14.19
C VAL A 760 -18.86 12.18 -12.85
N GLN A 761 -20.04 12.78 -12.92
CA GLN A 761 -20.88 13.07 -11.75
C GLN A 761 -22.32 12.67 -12.04
N PRO A 762 -22.65 11.36 -11.97
CA PRO A 762 -23.98 10.86 -12.31
C PRO A 762 -25.01 11.26 -11.24
N THR A 763 -26.24 11.53 -11.70
CA THR A 763 -27.30 12.09 -10.83
C THR A 763 -28.49 11.15 -10.62
N THR A 764 -28.58 10.02 -11.31
CA THR A 764 -29.70 9.08 -11.18
C THR A 764 -29.25 7.62 -11.10
N PRO A 765 -30.09 6.70 -10.58
CA PRO A 765 -29.83 5.26 -10.57
C PRO A 765 -29.54 4.65 -11.95
N ALA A 766 -30.23 5.08 -12.99
CA ALA A 766 -29.99 4.63 -14.35
C ALA A 766 -28.62 5.07 -14.85
N GLN A 767 -28.17 6.27 -14.50
CA GLN A 767 -26.88 6.80 -14.90
C GLN A 767 -25.74 5.98 -14.26
N ILE A 768 -25.77 5.68 -12.96
CA ILE A 768 -24.73 4.86 -12.34
C ILE A 768 -24.76 3.42 -12.86
N PHE A 769 -25.93 2.84 -13.09
CA PHE A 769 -26.06 1.51 -13.69
C PHE A 769 -25.37 1.42 -15.06
N HIS A 770 -25.73 2.31 -15.98
CA HIS A 770 -25.15 2.32 -17.32
C HIS A 770 -23.67 2.69 -17.31
N LEU A 771 -23.23 3.57 -16.41
CA LEU A 771 -21.82 3.96 -16.28
C LEU A 771 -20.93 2.80 -15.90
N MET A 772 -21.32 2.05 -14.85
CA MET A 772 -20.53 0.89 -14.38
C MET A 772 -20.47 -0.20 -15.46
N ARG A 773 -21.57 -0.49 -16.13
CA ARG A 773 -21.60 -1.43 -17.24
C ARG A 773 -20.78 -0.96 -18.42
N ARG A 774 -20.86 0.34 -18.75
CA ARG A 774 -20.06 0.96 -19.83
C ARG A 774 -18.56 0.77 -19.60
N GLN A 775 -18.10 0.87 -18.36
CA GLN A 775 -16.67 0.71 -18.01
C GLN A 775 -16.13 -0.68 -18.39
N MET A 776 -16.97 -1.70 -18.35
CA MET A 776 -16.56 -3.08 -18.66
C MET A 776 -16.90 -3.52 -20.08
N ILE A 777 -18.09 -3.23 -20.56
CA ILE A 777 -18.57 -3.69 -21.86
C ILE A 777 -17.84 -2.99 -23.01
N ARG A 778 -17.59 -1.69 -22.86
CA ARG A 778 -16.75 -0.95 -23.80
C ARG A 778 -15.29 -1.31 -23.58
N LEU A 779 -14.60 -1.64 -24.68
CA LEU A 779 -13.17 -2.02 -24.62
C LEU A 779 -12.22 -0.84 -24.37
N PHE A 780 -12.70 0.24 -23.83
CA PHE A 780 -11.95 1.44 -23.50
C PHE A 780 -11.57 1.41 -22.00
N ARG A 781 -10.38 0.87 -21.71
CA ARG A 781 -9.87 0.74 -20.34
C ARG A 781 -9.09 2.00 -19.95
N LYS A 782 -9.78 2.93 -19.33
CA LYS A 782 -9.21 4.15 -18.73
C LYS A 782 -9.73 4.29 -17.32
N PRO A 783 -8.97 4.88 -16.40
CA PRO A 783 -9.45 5.20 -15.07
C PRO A 783 -10.77 5.98 -15.13
N LEU A 784 -11.73 5.56 -14.31
CA LEU A 784 -13.05 6.18 -14.20
C LEU A 784 -13.20 6.81 -12.81
N ILE A 785 -13.27 8.13 -12.78
CA ILE A 785 -13.45 8.91 -11.54
C ILE A 785 -14.93 9.29 -11.44
N VAL A 786 -15.61 8.72 -10.45
CA VAL A 786 -17.04 8.92 -10.23
C VAL A 786 -17.27 9.71 -8.95
N PHE A 787 -17.77 10.92 -9.07
CA PHE A 787 -18.22 11.70 -7.91
C PHE A 787 -19.61 11.22 -7.51
N THR A 788 -19.64 10.30 -6.54
CA THR A 788 -20.89 9.69 -6.08
C THR A 788 -21.62 10.63 -5.12
N PRO A 789 -22.97 10.61 -5.14
CA PRO A 789 -23.73 11.49 -4.29
C PRO A 789 -23.82 10.99 -2.84
N LYS A 790 -24.24 11.88 -1.94
CA LYS A 790 -24.58 11.58 -0.56
C LYS A 790 -26.09 11.65 -0.33
N SER A 791 -26.69 12.84 -0.34
CA SER A 791 -28.15 12.99 -0.14
C SER A 791 -28.98 12.43 -1.27
N LEU A 792 -28.49 12.43 -2.53
CA LEU A 792 -29.21 11.85 -3.66
C LEU A 792 -29.39 10.34 -3.56
N LEU A 793 -28.64 9.65 -2.72
CA LEU A 793 -28.82 8.22 -2.44
C LEU A 793 -30.26 7.89 -2.00
N ARG A 794 -30.97 8.87 -1.41
CA ARG A 794 -32.36 8.74 -0.88
C ARG A 794 -33.24 9.88 -1.30
N HIS A 795 -32.83 10.68 -2.27
CA HIS A 795 -33.63 11.81 -2.71
C HIS A 795 -34.85 11.33 -3.52
N LYS A 796 -36.02 11.83 -3.20
CA LYS A 796 -37.30 11.35 -3.79
C LYS A 796 -37.43 11.55 -5.31
N GLU A 797 -36.70 12.51 -5.86
CA GLU A 797 -36.69 12.80 -7.30
C GLU A 797 -35.42 12.27 -8.01
N ALA A 798 -34.38 11.83 -7.28
CA ALA A 798 -33.20 11.19 -7.84
C ALA A 798 -33.45 9.67 -7.96
N VAL A 799 -34.40 9.29 -8.72
CA VAL A 799 -34.90 7.93 -8.92
C VAL A 799 -34.95 7.60 -10.42
N SER A 800 -35.03 6.33 -10.76
CA SER A 800 -35.21 5.87 -12.14
C SER A 800 -36.24 4.76 -12.25
N ASP A 801 -36.87 4.67 -13.41
CA ASP A 801 -37.72 3.54 -13.73
C ASP A 801 -36.88 2.33 -14.13
N LEU A 802 -37.30 1.11 -13.77
CA LEU A 802 -36.61 -0.11 -14.14
C LEU A 802 -36.49 -0.26 -15.68
N SER A 803 -37.40 0.30 -16.43
CA SER A 803 -37.37 0.32 -17.90
C SER A 803 -36.24 1.17 -18.48
N GLU A 804 -35.72 2.16 -17.75
CA GLU A 804 -34.54 2.96 -18.17
C GLU A 804 -33.29 2.12 -18.25
N LEU A 805 -33.13 1.11 -17.36
CA LEU A 805 -32.01 0.17 -17.39
C LEU A 805 -32.11 -0.81 -18.57
N ALA A 806 -33.33 -1.03 -19.07
CA ALA A 806 -33.57 -1.96 -20.17
C ALA A 806 -33.48 -1.31 -21.56
N LYS A 807 -33.50 0.00 -21.67
CA LYS A 807 -33.58 0.72 -22.96
C LYS A 807 -32.60 1.89 -23.08
N GLY A 808 -31.95 2.25 -21.97
CA GLY A 808 -31.06 3.42 -21.89
C GLY A 808 -29.60 3.11 -22.16
N SER A 809 -28.79 4.14 -22.00
CA SER A 809 -27.34 4.12 -21.95
C SER A 809 -26.86 5.28 -21.07
N PHE A 810 -25.61 5.31 -20.69
CA PHE A 810 -25.06 6.46 -19.98
C PHE A 810 -25.12 7.72 -20.84
N GLN A 811 -25.83 8.73 -20.37
CA GLN A 811 -25.95 10.03 -21.04
C GLN A 811 -24.88 10.98 -20.48
N THR A 812 -24.02 11.48 -21.36
CA THR A 812 -22.95 12.43 -20.99
C THR A 812 -23.48 13.83 -20.69
N VAL A 813 -24.58 14.21 -21.35
CA VAL A 813 -25.34 15.43 -21.13
C VAL A 813 -26.81 15.05 -21.12
N ILE A 814 -27.54 15.51 -20.13
CA ILE A 814 -29.01 15.35 -20.02
C ILE A 814 -29.64 16.73 -20.16
N GLY A 815 -30.46 16.89 -21.14
CA GLY A 815 -31.18 18.13 -21.40
C GLY A 815 -32.34 18.38 -20.44
N GLU A 816 -33.20 19.34 -20.78
CA GLU A 816 -34.43 19.61 -20.03
C GLU A 816 -35.36 18.39 -20.10
N VAL A 817 -35.82 17.95 -18.93
CA VAL A 817 -36.67 16.77 -18.78
C VAL A 817 -38.14 17.14 -18.43
N ASP A 818 -38.42 18.41 -18.18
CA ASP A 818 -39.74 18.89 -17.85
C ASP A 818 -40.47 19.31 -19.14
N ASP A 819 -41.42 18.51 -19.59
CA ASP A 819 -42.19 18.73 -20.84
C ASP A 819 -43.00 20.05 -20.83
N SER A 820 -43.19 20.66 -19.68
CA SER A 820 -43.88 21.96 -19.55
C SER A 820 -43.01 23.16 -20.01
N ILE A 821 -41.72 22.95 -20.17
CA ILE A 821 -40.75 23.97 -20.62
C ILE A 821 -40.71 23.95 -22.16
N ASP A 822 -41.34 24.95 -22.78
CA ASP A 822 -41.28 25.14 -24.22
C ASP A 822 -39.88 25.70 -24.64
N PRO A 823 -39.08 24.93 -25.38
CA PRO A 823 -37.74 25.35 -25.77
C PRO A 823 -37.67 26.70 -26.48
N LYS A 824 -38.75 27.06 -27.21
CA LYS A 824 -38.84 28.34 -27.94
C LYS A 824 -39.09 29.55 -27.02
N LYS A 825 -39.52 29.33 -25.80
CA LYS A 825 -39.72 30.37 -24.79
C LYS A 825 -38.57 30.55 -23.84
N VAL A 826 -37.61 29.65 -23.89
CA VAL A 826 -36.45 29.70 -23.02
C VAL A 826 -35.57 30.92 -23.34
N LYS A 827 -35.33 31.73 -22.34
CA LYS A 827 -34.44 32.91 -22.39
C LYS A 827 -33.09 32.66 -21.74
N ARG A 828 -33.02 31.73 -20.80
CA ARG A 828 -31.84 31.37 -20.03
C ARG A 828 -31.69 29.87 -19.95
N VAL A 829 -30.45 29.39 -20.12
CA VAL A 829 -30.07 28.00 -19.89
C VAL A 829 -29.19 27.93 -18.67
N LEU A 830 -29.54 27.14 -17.68
CA LEU A 830 -28.69 26.78 -16.54
C LEU A 830 -28.00 25.47 -16.86
N ALA A 831 -26.66 25.48 -16.93
CA ALA A 831 -25.87 24.26 -17.04
C ALA A 831 -25.24 23.94 -15.69
N CYS A 832 -25.34 22.71 -15.24
CA CYS A 832 -24.84 22.29 -13.91
C CYS A 832 -24.36 20.82 -13.91
N SER A 833 -23.74 20.41 -12.83
CA SER A 833 -23.36 19.02 -12.58
C SER A 833 -23.72 18.64 -11.14
N GLY A 834 -24.14 17.39 -10.92
CA GLY A 834 -24.38 16.84 -9.58
C GLY A 834 -25.65 17.36 -8.88
N ARG A 835 -25.63 17.37 -7.57
CA ARG A 835 -26.75 17.58 -6.66
C ARG A 835 -27.48 18.90 -6.87
N VAL A 836 -26.78 19.96 -7.19
CA VAL A 836 -27.33 21.32 -7.36
C VAL A 836 -28.50 21.35 -8.38
N TYR A 837 -28.52 20.41 -9.33
CA TYR A 837 -29.65 20.25 -10.27
C TYR A 837 -31.00 20.18 -9.58
N PHE A 838 -31.09 19.40 -8.50
CA PHE A 838 -32.40 19.22 -7.82
C PHE A 838 -32.82 20.47 -7.07
N ASP A 839 -31.91 21.25 -6.52
CA ASP A 839 -32.19 22.54 -5.90
C ASP A 839 -32.71 23.56 -6.95
N LEU A 840 -32.06 23.56 -8.12
CA LEU A 840 -32.50 24.44 -9.24
C LEU A 840 -33.91 24.08 -9.73
N VAL A 841 -34.20 22.79 -9.89
CA VAL A 841 -35.53 22.32 -10.28
C VAL A 841 -36.59 22.71 -9.24
N ALA A 842 -36.29 22.50 -7.96
CA ALA A 842 -37.20 22.86 -6.86
C ALA A 842 -37.48 24.37 -6.85
N HIS A 843 -36.44 25.20 -6.97
CA HIS A 843 -36.61 26.67 -7.05
C HIS A 843 -37.42 27.11 -8.28
N ARG A 844 -37.11 26.51 -9.45
CA ARG A 844 -37.83 26.81 -10.71
C ARG A 844 -39.34 26.54 -10.57
N ARG A 845 -39.71 25.42 -9.98
CA ARG A 845 -41.10 25.05 -9.72
C ARG A 845 -41.77 26.00 -8.74
N GLU A 846 -41.10 26.35 -7.64
CA GLU A 846 -41.62 27.31 -6.66
C GLU A 846 -41.84 28.69 -7.30
N ALA A 847 -40.86 29.16 -8.08
CA ALA A 847 -40.96 30.42 -8.81
C ALA A 847 -41.90 30.37 -10.02
N LYS A 848 -42.43 29.22 -10.40
CA LYS A 848 -43.24 28.98 -11.61
C LYS A 848 -42.63 29.56 -12.90
N SER A 849 -41.30 29.50 -13.00
CA SER A 849 -40.53 29.98 -14.14
C SER A 849 -40.64 28.97 -15.31
N THR A 850 -41.06 29.44 -16.48
CA THR A 850 -41.22 28.65 -17.70
C THR A 850 -40.25 29.08 -18.81
N ASP A 851 -39.39 30.04 -18.54
CA ASP A 851 -38.40 30.61 -19.49
C ASP A 851 -36.94 30.24 -19.18
N VAL A 852 -36.74 29.28 -18.29
CA VAL A 852 -35.43 28.76 -17.89
C VAL A 852 -35.39 27.26 -18.12
N ALA A 853 -34.47 26.79 -18.93
CA ALA A 853 -34.13 25.38 -19.09
C ALA A 853 -32.92 24.98 -18.21
N ILE A 854 -32.89 23.74 -17.75
CA ILE A 854 -31.79 23.23 -16.92
C ILE A 854 -31.15 22.02 -17.60
N ILE A 855 -29.84 22.08 -17.88
CA ILE A 855 -29.05 21.02 -18.51
C ILE A 855 -28.08 20.44 -17.49
N ARG A 856 -27.98 19.10 -17.42
CA ARG A 856 -26.99 18.41 -16.59
C ARG A 856 -25.83 17.93 -17.44
N VAL A 857 -24.62 18.29 -17.06
CA VAL A 857 -23.38 17.72 -17.59
C VAL A 857 -22.94 16.60 -16.66
N GLU A 858 -23.22 15.36 -17.06
CA GLU A 858 -22.93 14.17 -16.26
C GLU A 858 -21.50 13.69 -16.44
N GLN A 859 -20.88 13.94 -17.61
CA GLN A 859 -19.48 13.67 -17.89
C GLN A 859 -18.72 14.97 -18.11
N LEU A 860 -17.83 15.30 -17.18
CA LEU A 860 -17.01 16.50 -17.22
C LEU A 860 -15.79 16.31 -18.15
N TYR A 861 -15.21 15.08 -18.15
CA TYR A 861 -14.08 14.76 -19.04
C TYR A 861 -14.18 13.30 -19.54
N PRO A 862 -13.86 13.03 -20.82
CA PRO A 862 -13.77 13.99 -21.93
C PRO A 862 -15.09 14.72 -22.12
N PHE A 863 -15.04 16.02 -22.40
CA PHE A 863 -16.26 16.80 -22.55
C PHE A 863 -17.03 16.42 -23.84
N ALA A 864 -18.33 16.23 -23.72
CA ALA A 864 -19.19 15.74 -24.80
C ALA A 864 -19.73 16.90 -25.66
N HIS A 865 -18.85 17.58 -26.44
CA HIS A 865 -19.17 18.75 -27.24
C HIS A 865 -20.40 18.56 -28.14
N LYS A 866 -20.46 17.44 -28.89
CA LYS A 866 -21.58 17.16 -29.82
C LYS A 866 -22.91 17.07 -29.10
N GLN A 867 -22.95 16.43 -27.93
CA GLN A 867 -24.18 16.27 -27.15
C GLN A 867 -24.58 17.60 -26.53
N PHE A 868 -23.65 18.34 -25.97
CA PHE A 868 -23.94 19.67 -25.42
C PHE A 868 -24.42 20.66 -26.50
N GLU A 869 -23.75 20.70 -27.63
CA GLU A 869 -24.15 21.53 -28.76
C GLU A 869 -25.55 21.17 -29.33
N ALA A 870 -25.83 19.85 -29.43
CA ALA A 870 -27.15 19.36 -29.87
C ALA A 870 -28.24 19.80 -28.90
N GLU A 871 -27.97 19.81 -27.60
CA GLU A 871 -28.93 20.29 -26.60
C GLU A 871 -29.12 21.81 -26.69
N MET A 872 -28.02 22.57 -26.80
CA MET A 872 -28.08 24.03 -26.93
C MET A 872 -28.81 24.52 -28.17
N LYS A 873 -28.83 23.75 -29.26
CA LYS A 873 -29.56 24.04 -30.49
C LYS A 873 -31.09 24.09 -30.30
N LYS A 874 -31.61 23.49 -29.22
CA LYS A 874 -33.04 23.53 -28.90
C LYS A 874 -33.50 24.93 -28.42
N TYR A 875 -32.61 25.74 -27.85
CA TYR A 875 -32.89 26.98 -27.14
C TYR A 875 -32.49 28.21 -27.97
N ASP A 876 -33.09 28.39 -29.13
CA ASP A 876 -32.74 29.45 -30.09
C ASP A 876 -32.88 30.87 -29.54
N ASN A 877 -33.81 31.08 -28.62
CA ASN A 877 -34.12 32.38 -28.03
C ASN A 877 -33.40 32.66 -26.70
N ALA A 878 -32.59 31.73 -26.25
CA ALA A 878 -31.79 31.90 -25.02
C ALA A 878 -30.65 32.89 -25.27
N THR A 879 -30.57 33.94 -24.48
CA THR A 879 -29.52 34.94 -24.53
C THR A 879 -28.44 34.78 -23.47
N GLU A 880 -28.74 33.95 -22.47
CA GLU A 880 -27.87 33.74 -21.31
C GLU A 880 -27.69 32.25 -21.03
N VAL A 881 -26.45 31.85 -20.81
CA VAL A 881 -26.04 30.53 -20.31
C VAL A 881 -25.34 30.74 -18.97
N VAL A 882 -25.78 30.06 -17.92
CA VAL A 882 -25.22 30.21 -16.59
C VAL A 882 -24.70 28.84 -16.14
N TRP A 883 -23.40 28.79 -15.85
CA TRP A 883 -22.87 27.61 -15.14
C TRP A 883 -23.18 27.72 -13.65
N VAL A 884 -23.78 26.67 -13.08
CA VAL A 884 -24.14 26.62 -11.67
C VAL A 884 -23.44 25.43 -11.00
N GLN A 885 -22.73 25.69 -9.92
CA GLN A 885 -22.06 24.64 -9.14
C GLN A 885 -22.16 24.87 -7.63
N ASP A 886 -22.09 23.79 -6.86
CA ASP A 886 -22.08 23.82 -5.38
C ASP A 886 -20.73 24.31 -4.83
N GLU A 887 -19.66 24.06 -5.52
CA GLU A 887 -18.28 24.35 -5.11
C GLU A 887 -17.97 25.85 -5.12
N PRO A 888 -16.99 26.29 -4.31
CA PRO A 888 -16.41 27.64 -4.45
C PRO A 888 -15.89 27.91 -5.86
N GLN A 889 -15.90 29.18 -6.28
CA GLN A 889 -15.53 29.57 -7.66
C GLN A 889 -14.13 29.09 -8.07
N ASN A 890 -13.16 29.08 -7.15
CA ASN A 890 -11.80 28.60 -7.40
C ASN A 890 -11.65 27.08 -7.36
N GLN A 891 -12.74 26.36 -7.11
CA GLN A 891 -12.82 24.92 -6.98
C GLN A 891 -13.91 24.38 -7.91
N GLY A 892 -14.05 23.04 -7.97
CA GLY A 892 -15.02 22.41 -8.85
C GLY A 892 -14.68 22.59 -10.34
N PRO A 893 -15.67 22.39 -11.22
CA PRO A 893 -15.42 22.35 -12.66
C PRO A 893 -15.26 23.72 -13.35
N TRP A 894 -15.62 24.84 -12.73
CA TRP A 894 -15.80 26.13 -13.42
C TRP A 894 -14.65 26.50 -14.37
N PHE A 895 -13.42 26.59 -13.88
CA PHE A 895 -12.28 27.02 -14.71
C PHE A 895 -11.90 26.01 -15.80
N TYR A 896 -12.30 24.78 -15.65
CA TYR A 896 -12.13 23.77 -16.69
C TYR A 896 -13.26 23.83 -17.72
N ILE A 897 -14.52 23.96 -17.26
CA ILE A 897 -15.67 23.82 -18.15
C ILE A 897 -16.00 25.07 -18.96
N GLU A 898 -15.58 26.25 -18.50
CA GLU A 898 -15.92 27.55 -19.08
C GLU A 898 -15.68 27.63 -20.58
N HIS A 899 -14.52 27.20 -21.05
CA HIS A 899 -14.18 27.24 -22.48
C HIS A 899 -14.97 26.23 -23.30
N HIS A 900 -15.23 25.04 -22.76
CA HIS A 900 -16.05 24.03 -23.42
C HIS A 900 -17.52 24.48 -23.60
N LEU A 901 -18.07 25.17 -22.60
CA LEU A 901 -19.41 25.73 -22.71
C LEU A 901 -19.46 26.82 -23.80
N LYS A 902 -18.46 27.70 -23.87
CA LYS A 902 -18.37 28.75 -24.89
C LYS A 902 -18.31 28.18 -26.30
N GLU A 903 -17.61 27.07 -26.52
CA GLU A 903 -17.54 26.40 -27.82
C GLU A 903 -18.92 25.86 -28.29
N GLY A 904 -19.77 25.43 -27.35
CA GLY A 904 -21.13 24.91 -27.64
C GLY A 904 -22.23 26.01 -27.67
N MET A 905 -21.89 27.26 -27.33
CA MET A 905 -22.82 28.39 -27.35
C MET A 905 -22.96 29.03 -28.74
N LYS A 906 -24.08 29.71 -28.97
CA LYS A 906 -24.30 30.49 -30.16
C LYS A 906 -23.72 31.89 -30.04
N GLU A 907 -23.40 32.48 -31.17
CA GLU A 907 -22.97 33.88 -31.23
C GLU A 907 -24.05 34.79 -30.61
N GLY A 908 -23.62 35.71 -29.73
CA GLY A 908 -24.50 36.62 -28.99
C GLY A 908 -24.98 36.12 -27.65
N GLN A 909 -24.84 34.83 -27.32
CA GLN A 909 -25.13 34.34 -25.98
C GLN A 909 -24.07 34.76 -24.98
N LYS A 910 -24.45 35.07 -23.75
CA LYS A 910 -23.54 35.45 -22.67
C LYS A 910 -23.40 34.31 -21.67
N LEU A 911 -22.14 33.92 -21.37
CA LEU A 911 -21.84 32.99 -20.31
C LEU A 911 -21.68 33.72 -18.98
N ALA A 912 -22.33 33.20 -17.95
CA ALA A 912 -22.22 33.68 -16.58
C ALA A 912 -21.99 32.52 -15.61
N TYR A 913 -21.71 32.86 -14.36
CA TYR A 913 -21.43 31.93 -13.28
C TYR A 913 -22.34 32.20 -12.07
N SER A 914 -22.84 31.14 -11.44
CA SER A 914 -23.49 31.20 -10.13
C SER A 914 -22.97 30.06 -9.25
N GLY A 915 -22.37 30.39 -8.11
CA GLY A 915 -21.80 29.44 -7.16
C GLY A 915 -21.31 30.15 -5.90
N ARG A 916 -20.67 29.40 -5.02
CA ARG A 916 -20.06 29.96 -3.81
C ARG A 916 -18.90 30.89 -4.13
N PRO A 917 -18.64 31.92 -3.28
CA PRO A 917 -17.44 32.74 -3.40
C PRO A 917 -16.16 31.89 -3.36
N ALA A 918 -15.08 32.37 -3.97
CA ALA A 918 -13.78 31.75 -3.87
C ALA A 918 -13.36 31.62 -2.41
N SER A 919 -12.79 30.48 -2.05
CA SER A 919 -12.43 30.14 -0.67
C SER A 919 -11.19 29.25 -0.63
N ALA A 920 -10.34 29.46 0.36
CA ALA A 920 -9.21 28.58 0.65
C ALA A 920 -9.67 27.24 1.28
N SER A 921 -10.80 27.24 2.01
CA SER A 921 -11.43 26.03 2.52
C SER A 921 -12.44 25.48 1.50
N PRO A 922 -12.55 24.16 1.35
CA PRO A 922 -13.54 23.56 0.45
C PRO A 922 -14.96 23.97 0.77
N ALA A 923 -15.33 23.96 2.04
CA ALA A 923 -16.66 24.29 2.51
C ALA A 923 -16.62 25.05 3.85
N VAL A 924 -17.71 25.69 4.18
CA VAL A 924 -17.89 26.37 5.48
C VAL A 924 -18.22 25.36 6.58
N GLY A 925 -17.73 25.61 7.81
CA GLY A 925 -17.97 24.74 8.97
C GLY A 925 -19.35 24.92 9.62
N TYR A 926 -20.02 26.06 9.37
CA TYR A 926 -21.30 26.36 10.02
C TYR A 926 -22.48 26.07 9.09
N TYR A 927 -23.43 25.25 9.54
CA TYR A 927 -24.61 24.89 8.78
C TYR A 927 -25.44 26.11 8.31
N ALA A 928 -25.67 27.08 9.19
CA ALA A 928 -26.40 28.30 8.84
C ALA A 928 -25.74 29.05 7.66
N LYS A 929 -24.41 29.17 7.68
CA LYS A 929 -23.66 29.81 6.59
C LYS A 929 -23.67 29.00 5.30
N HIS A 930 -23.66 27.66 5.41
CA HIS A 930 -23.84 26.77 4.26
C HIS A 930 -25.20 27.02 3.62
N TYR A 931 -26.28 27.07 4.42
CA TYR A 931 -27.64 27.29 3.92
C TYR A 931 -27.79 28.68 3.26
N GLU A 932 -27.25 29.71 3.87
CA GLU A 932 -27.21 31.06 3.29
C GLU A 932 -26.54 31.07 1.90
N GLN A 933 -25.38 30.44 1.79
CA GLN A 933 -24.63 30.35 0.54
C GLN A 933 -25.37 29.51 -0.51
N GLN A 934 -26.01 28.40 -0.11
CA GLN A 934 -26.80 27.55 -1.02
C GLN A 934 -28.00 28.31 -1.59
N LYS A 935 -28.69 29.03 -0.72
CA LYS A 935 -29.80 29.85 -1.13
C LYS A 935 -29.36 30.98 -2.11
N ALA A 936 -28.27 31.65 -1.78
CA ALA A 936 -27.72 32.73 -2.61
C ALA A 936 -27.27 32.26 -4.00
N LEU A 937 -26.64 31.10 -4.11
CA LEU A 937 -26.22 30.57 -5.43
C LEU A 937 -27.43 30.13 -6.28
N VAL A 938 -28.45 29.51 -5.68
CA VAL A 938 -29.68 29.13 -6.41
C VAL A 938 -30.45 30.37 -6.86
N GLU A 939 -30.70 31.34 -5.98
CA GLU A 939 -31.35 32.60 -6.33
C GLU A 939 -30.54 33.38 -7.37
N GLY A 940 -29.19 33.37 -7.28
CA GLY A 940 -28.29 34.00 -8.23
C GLY A 940 -28.41 33.42 -9.64
N ALA A 941 -28.62 32.12 -9.78
CA ALA A 941 -28.83 31.45 -11.07
C ALA A 941 -30.08 31.95 -11.81
N PHE A 942 -31.12 32.30 -11.10
CA PHE A 942 -32.39 32.84 -11.66
C PHE A 942 -32.46 34.36 -11.66
N GLY A 943 -31.65 35.06 -10.89
CA GLY A 943 -31.66 36.50 -10.72
C GLY A 943 -31.20 37.26 -11.93
N ARG A 944 -31.31 38.61 -11.90
CA ARG A 944 -30.66 39.47 -12.88
C ARG A 944 -29.14 39.36 -12.73
N LEU A 945 -28.46 38.88 -13.78
CA LEU A 945 -27.04 38.95 -13.88
C LEU A 945 -26.61 40.41 -13.88
N LYS A 946 -26.31 41.00 -12.75
CA LYS A 946 -25.54 42.25 -12.68
C LYS A 946 -24.17 41.88 -13.26
N GLY A 947 -23.75 42.60 -14.31
CA GLY A 947 -22.57 42.32 -15.10
C GLY A 947 -21.43 41.84 -14.25
N ALA A 948 -20.96 40.62 -14.57
CA ALA A 948 -20.01 39.86 -13.78
C ALA A 948 -20.36 39.90 -12.27
N ALA A 949 -21.35 39.14 -11.85
CA ALA A 949 -21.37 38.62 -10.49
C ALA A 949 -20.22 37.60 -10.35
N ILE A 950 -19.10 37.95 -10.91
CA ILE A 950 -17.79 37.62 -10.41
C ILE A 950 -17.74 38.44 -9.13
N VAL A 951 -18.22 37.85 -8.09
CA VAL A 951 -17.75 37.93 -6.73
C VAL A 951 -16.87 39.14 -6.44
N LYS A 952 -17.41 40.08 -5.72
CA LYS A 952 -16.64 40.80 -4.72
C LYS A 952 -16.59 39.98 -3.42
#